data_798d0034a9fed2bb68279a6012e1a8d7
#
_entry.id   798d0034a9fed2bb68279a6012e1a8d7
#
_cell.length_a   1.000
_cell.length_b   1.000
_cell.length_c   1.000
_cell.angle_alpha   90.00
_cell.angle_beta   90.00
_cell.angle_gamma   90.00
#
_symmetry.space_group_name_H-M   'P 1'
#
loop_
_entity.id
_entity.type
_entity.pdbx_description
1 polymer ?
#
loop_
_entity_poly.entity_id
_entity_poly.type
_entity_poly.pdbx_seq_one_letter_code
_entity_poly.pdbx_strand_id
1 'polypeptide(L)'
;MKNFFLFLFIVFSVSLFAQNKLTLKIGIISGKVIDEVSKEALPYVNIIIKNTSNKILTGGITNDDGTFSIKNISEGKNTIEIQFIGYKTVSKSITISNKNKKVSLGTISLSEDSTALDEVIVRAETSTVTQKIDRKVINVGKDLAAAGATASELLNNVQSVSVDSQSGALSLRGNSNVRVLVDGKPTNMSTAQLLQQIPATSIKSIELITNPSAKYNPEGMSGIINIILNKGANIGFNGAINTGITQGENTRYNASLNMNYKTGKVNFYTNLGYNGGKRHNYGSIVRTGEGASSQNFIFDNDRESYLVKLGADIYINNKNTLSFYTTQNRTNGFNDGVVKVYDLANTLAQNAPNTSDNNNNSASYNMNYKIDFSQEGHNLEFEATYSDSENDEDATNDETIILATDPEYKFLNYFNTIKNKANNTLINLDYTKPISKNGKLELGLEYRTNQTKNNNNTDQDGYKIDTNGNLVLDASDVPIIEAIGKSAFTYNRDIFSGYINYGHQFNKLTMQLGARIEQYDVKGSFTNKNETKPYTDNIFSIYPSAFFTFNPSEKNQYQLSYSRRVDRPSISQVNPIREWSTPLITSVGNPNLKPQFTNSFELNYTRKIKGGSLTFGTFYRKVTDEISTILYKDPSDNTNTKQLKSDQNFDGNNRYGFEMSSNYRITKWWSTNASLDLYSQTLKGLVSNVEKQVENTAFNARLSNSFSASKKLKFQLFAMYRGANKNLQFNVDPMWMVNTGARYSILKGKGSLSFKVNDIFKGMKFSFNATDPYTQTGQFNWESRTAYLGFNYRFGGGKNKAKQRRRRDNNEKQGGGFM
;
A
#
# COMPACT_ATOMS: atom_id res chain seq x y z
N MET A 1 -21.63 -35.56 29.65
CA MET A 1 -22.16 -34.45 28.85
C MET A 1 -23.63 -34.09 29.13
N LYS A 2 -24.32 -34.76 30.03
CA LYS A 2 -25.74 -34.45 30.39
C LYS A 2 -25.91 -33.44 31.52
N ASN A 3 -24.89 -33.17 32.33
CA ASN A 3 -24.97 -32.29 33.50
C ASN A 3 -24.42 -30.88 33.29
N PHE A 4 -23.92 -30.59 32.10
CA PHE A 4 -23.40 -29.24 31.71
C PHE A 4 -24.53 -28.33 31.16
N PHE A 5 -25.60 -28.91 30.63
CA PHE A 5 -26.73 -28.16 30.11
C PHE A 5 -27.77 -27.75 31.18
N LEU A 6 -27.75 -28.35 32.32
CA LEU A 6 -28.67 -28.02 33.41
C LEU A 6 -28.23 -26.78 34.23
N PHE A 7 -26.92 -26.45 34.21
CA PHE A 7 -26.39 -25.28 34.90
C PHE A 7 -26.59 -23.96 34.16
N LEU A 8 -26.80 -24.05 32.84
CA LEU A 8 -27.03 -22.87 31.99
C LEU A 8 -28.46 -22.34 32.01
N PHE A 9 -29.44 -23.17 32.51
CA PHE A 9 -30.87 -22.81 32.57
C PHE A 9 -31.31 -22.17 33.90
N ILE A 10 -30.48 -22.26 34.95
CA ILE A 10 -30.81 -21.70 36.28
C ILE A 10 -30.32 -20.28 36.48
N VAL A 11 -29.40 -19.76 35.64
CA VAL A 11 -28.88 -18.37 35.72
C VAL A 11 -29.79 -17.36 34.99
N PHE A 12 -30.85 -17.78 34.31
CA PHE A 12 -31.70 -16.91 33.51
C PHE A 12 -33.02 -16.46 34.15
N SER A 13 -33.24 -16.76 35.43
CA SER A 13 -34.56 -16.53 36.08
C SER A 13 -34.58 -15.60 37.30
N VAL A 14 -33.62 -14.67 37.45
CA VAL A 14 -33.74 -13.64 38.49
C VAL A 14 -33.31 -12.27 37.92
N SER A 15 -34.21 -11.58 37.24
CA SER A 15 -34.16 -10.11 37.04
C SER A 15 -35.51 -9.59 36.54
N LEU A 16 -36.49 -9.60 37.37
CA LEU A 16 -37.72 -8.88 37.16
C LEU A 16 -38.09 -8.18 38.48
N PHE A 17 -37.91 -6.87 38.48
CA PHE A 17 -38.74 -5.82 39.12
C PHE A 17 -37.94 -4.53 39.21
N ALA A 18 -37.91 -3.78 38.10
CA ALA A 18 -37.71 -2.34 38.16
C ALA A 18 -38.98 -1.72 37.59
N GLN A 19 -39.81 -1.13 38.42
CA GLN A 19 -41.01 -0.36 38.03
C GLN A 19 -40.58 0.86 37.27
N ASN A 20 -40.61 0.79 35.91
CA ASN A 20 -40.62 1.98 35.09
C ASN A 20 -42.00 2.62 35.15
N LYS A 21 -42.09 3.85 35.64
CA LYS A 21 -43.25 4.73 35.51
C LYS A 21 -43.62 4.82 34.02
N LEU A 22 -44.68 4.14 33.61
CA LEU A 22 -45.21 4.21 32.23
C LEU A 22 -45.65 5.66 31.94
N THR A 23 -44.82 6.41 31.26
CA THR A 23 -45.22 7.70 30.67
C THR A 23 -46.13 7.43 29.48
N LEU A 24 -47.39 7.78 29.61
CA LEU A 24 -48.41 7.64 28.56
C LEU A 24 -47.96 8.45 27.32
N LYS A 25 -47.80 7.78 26.19
CA LYS A 25 -47.44 8.40 24.90
C LYS A 25 -48.72 8.76 24.14
N ILE A 26 -49.32 9.87 24.48
CA ILE A 26 -50.69 10.28 24.01
C ILE A 26 -50.62 11.47 23.00
N GLY A 27 -49.48 12.14 22.85
CA GLY A 27 -49.42 13.41 22.11
C GLY A 27 -49.23 13.23 20.62
N ILE A 28 -49.81 14.18 19.85
CA ILE A 28 -49.59 14.33 18.41
C ILE A 28 -49.27 15.80 18.18
N ILE A 29 -48.22 16.08 17.41
CA ILE A 29 -47.81 17.41 16.99
C ILE A 29 -47.84 17.47 15.47
N SER A 30 -48.49 18.52 14.91
CA SER A 30 -48.58 18.74 13.47
C SER A 30 -48.23 20.17 13.11
N GLY A 31 -47.84 20.39 11.86
CA GLY A 31 -47.54 21.74 11.33
C GLY A 31 -47.12 21.66 9.87
N LYS A 32 -46.78 22.84 9.32
CA LYS A 32 -46.21 22.98 7.97
C LYS A 32 -44.97 23.86 8.06
N VAL A 33 -43.92 23.46 7.35
CA VAL A 33 -42.65 24.22 7.27
C VAL A 33 -42.52 24.84 5.89
N ILE A 34 -42.20 26.13 5.84
CA ILE A 34 -42.00 26.88 4.60
C ILE A 34 -40.70 27.69 4.66
N ASP A 35 -40.17 28.04 3.50
CA ASP A 35 -39.12 29.05 3.39
C ASP A 35 -39.63 30.44 3.72
N GLU A 36 -38.88 31.25 4.47
CA GLU A 36 -39.30 32.57 4.93
C GLU A 36 -39.41 33.58 3.79
N VAL A 37 -38.59 33.49 2.76
CA VAL A 37 -38.49 34.43 1.63
C VAL A 37 -39.38 34.00 0.48
N SER A 38 -39.22 32.77 -0.02
CA SER A 38 -39.93 32.24 -1.20
C SER A 38 -41.36 31.82 -0.87
N LYS A 39 -41.69 31.60 0.42
CA LYS A 39 -42.96 31.03 0.90
C LYS A 39 -43.25 29.61 0.38
N GLU A 40 -42.28 28.97 -0.29
CA GLU A 40 -42.42 27.60 -0.77
C GLU A 40 -42.37 26.61 0.38
N ALA A 41 -43.05 25.48 0.23
CA ALA A 41 -43.02 24.39 1.18
C ALA A 41 -41.63 23.74 1.22
N LEU A 42 -41.11 23.49 2.43
CA LEU A 42 -39.82 22.80 2.60
C LEU A 42 -40.05 21.33 2.92
N PRO A 43 -39.80 20.44 1.97
CA PRO A 43 -39.86 18.99 2.18
C PRO A 43 -38.64 18.47 2.93
N TYR A 44 -38.81 17.32 3.63
CA TYR A 44 -37.75 16.59 4.31
C TYR A 44 -36.99 17.36 5.39
N VAL A 45 -37.63 18.37 6.01
CA VAL A 45 -37.12 19.10 7.18
C VAL A 45 -37.13 18.17 8.38
N ASN A 46 -36.03 18.08 9.13
CA ASN A 46 -35.98 17.29 10.35
C ASN A 46 -36.74 17.94 11.50
N ILE A 47 -37.66 17.18 12.11
CA ILE A 47 -38.46 17.55 13.28
C ILE A 47 -38.01 16.65 14.44
N ILE A 48 -37.41 17.23 15.49
CA ILE A 48 -36.87 16.50 16.63
C ILE A 48 -37.60 16.94 17.90
N ILE A 49 -38.09 15.99 18.70
CA ILE A 49 -38.76 16.25 19.96
C ILE A 49 -37.90 15.78 21.11
N LYS A 50 -37.59 16.69 22.04
CA LYS A 50 -36.74 16.46 23.21
C LYS A 50 -37.55 16.70 24.51
N ASN A 51 -37.16 15.98 25.57
CA ASN A 51 -37.68 16.25 26.90
C ASN A 51 -36.91 17.41 27.58
N THR A 52 -37.34 17.78 28.80
CA THR A 52 -36.69 18.80 29.63
C THR A 52 -35.23 18.54 29.97
N SER A 53 -34.78 17.28 29.89
CA SER A 53 -33.39 16.87 30.08
C SER A 53 -32.60 16.81 28.76
N ASN A 54 -33.10 17.44 27.69
CA ASN A 54 -32.49 17.50 26.36
C ASN A 54 -32.29 16.13 25.66
N LYS A 55 -32.97 15.06 26.14
CA LYS A 55 -32.98 13.74 25.55
C LYS A 55 -34.02 13.67 24.44
N ILE A 56 -33.60 13.15 23.25
CA ILE A 56 -34.51 12.93 22.12
C ILE A 56 -35.54 11.86 22.46
N LEU A 57 -36.80 12.18 22.35
CA LEU A 57 -37.95 11.29 22.59
C LEU A 57 -38.38 10.61 21.29
N THR A 58 -38.58 11.40 20.25
CA THR A 58 -39.07 10.97 18.92
C THR A 58 -38.77 12.07 17.90
N GLY A 59 -39.07 11.83 16.63
CA GLY A 59 -38.90 12.78 15.53
C GLY A 59 -39.46 12.24 14.24
N GLY A 60 -39.39 13.07 13.19
CA GLY A 60 -39.84 12.77 11.84
C GLY A 60 -39.31 13.79 10.84
N ILE A 61 -39.82 13.74 9.62
CA ILE A 61 -39.49 14.69 8.55
C ILE A 61 -40.78 15.25 7.96
N THR A 62 -40.70 16.43 7.33
CA THR A 62 -41.83 17.00 6.56
C THR A 62 -42.05 16.21 5.27
N ASN A 63 -43.31 16.12 4.83
CA ASN A 63 -43.71 15.55 3.55
C ASN A 63 -43.32 16.50 2.38
N ASP A 64 -43.61 16.11 1.13
CA ASP A 64 -43.30 16.87 -0.07
C ASP A 64 -43.98 18.25 -0.09
N ASP A 65 -45.14 18.40 0.58
CA ASP A 65 -45.89 19.64 0.74
C ASP A 65 -45.50 20.46 1.97
N GLY A 66 -44.40 20.07 2.67
CA GLY A 66 -43.88 20.70 3.88
C GLY A 66 -44.67 20.39 5.16
N THR A 67 -45.73 19.58 5.10
CA THR A 67 -46.51 19.22 6.30
C THR A 67 -45.81 18.12 7.10
N PHE A 68 -46.06 18.07 8.42
CA PHE A 68 -45.58 16.97 9.29
C PHE A 68 -46.63 16.62 10.35
N SER A 69 -46.58 15.37 10.81
CA SER A 69 -47.37 14.86 11.92
C SER A 69 -46.57 13.83 12.72
N ILE A 70 -46.17 14.21 13.95
CA ILE A 70 -45.40 13.34 14.86
C ILE A 70 -46.33 12.80 15.93
N LYS A 71 -46.41 11.49 16.05
CA LYS A 71 -47.28 10.77 17.00
C LYS A 71 -46.49 10.19 18.17
N ASN A 72 -47.16 9.67 19.17
CA ASN A 72 -46.58 8.96 20.32
C ASN A 72 -45.62 9.83 21.16
N ILE A 73 -45.98 11.08 21.42
CA ILE A 73 -45.20 12.00 22.25
C ILE A 73 -45.61 11.84 23.72
N SER A 74 -44.61 11.75 24.59
CA SER A 74 -44.85 11.63 26.04
C SER A 74 -45.51 12.84 26.63
N GLU A 75 -46.41 12.63 27.59
CA GLU A 75 -47.05 13.71 28.40
C GLU A 75 -45.97 14.55 29.10
N GLY A 76 -46.15 15.83 29.19
CA GLY A 76 -45.30 16.80 29.88
C GLY A 76 -44.80 17.91 28.96
N LYS A 77 -43.86 18.71 29.50
CA LYS A 77 -43.17 19.77 28.75
C LYS A 77 -42.09 19.20 27.86
N ASN A 78 -42.17 19.49 26.57
CA ASN A 78 -41.22 18.99 25.54
C ASN A 78 -40.72 20.21 24.73
N THR A 79 -39.58 20.04 24.07
CA THR A 79 -39.03 21.00 23.10
C THR A 79 -39.03 20.34 21.71
N ILE A 80 -39.62 21.04 20.74
CA ILE A 80 -39.51 20.68 19.33
C ILE A 80 -38.42 21.52 18.68
N GLU A 81 -37.51 20.87 18.00
CA GLU A 81 -36.49 21.49 17.17
C GLU A 81 -36.76 21.15 15.70
N ILE A 82 -36.71 22.15 14.86
CA ILE A 82 -36.96 22.09 13.43
C ILE A 82 -35.65 22.49 12.75
N GLN A 83 -35.04 21.55 12.07
CA GLN A 83 -33.70 21.70 11.51
C GLN A 83 -33.68 21.37 10.02
N PHE A 84 -33.18 22.29 9.21
CA PHE A 84 -32.98 22.10 7.79
C PHE A 84 -31.60 22.62 7.37
N ILE A 85 -30.94 21.95 6.44
CA ILE A 85 -29.58 22.33 6.01
C ILE A 85 -29.65 23.66 5.25
N GLY A 86 -28.86 24.64 5.70
CA GLY A 86 -28.86 26.00 5.14
C GLY A 86 -29.86 26.95 5.78
N TYR A 87 -30.58 26.54 6.83
CA TYR A 87 -31.54 27.33 7.56
C TYR A 87 -31.20 27.39 9.04
N LYS A 88 -31.58 28.48 9.70
CA LYS A 88 -31.49 28.63 11.16
C LYS A 88 -32.44 27.65 11.86
N THR A 89 -31.91 26.93 12.85
CA THR A 89 -32.72 26.01 13.65
C THR A 89 -33.77 26.75 14.45
N VAL A 90 -35.02 26.34 14.34
CA VAL A 90 -36.14 26.87 15.12
C VAL A 90 -36.47 25.93 16.25
N SER A 91 -36.45 26.44 17.50
CA SER A 91 -36.82 25.67 18.70
C SER A 91 -38.08 26.28 19.33
N LYS A 92 -39.07 25.44 19.67
CA LYS A 92 -40.29 25.86 20.37
C LYS A 92 -40.57 24.91 21.54
N SER A 93 -41.00 25.48 22.67
CA SER A 93 -41.46 24.69 23.82
C SER A 93 -42.93 24.34 23.67
N ILE A 94 -43.31 23.13 23.92
CA ILE A 94 -44.64 22.56 23.80
C ILE A 94 -45.01 21.75 25.03
N THR A 95 -46.29 21.73 25.39
CA THR A 95 -46.78 20.92 26.53
C THR A 95 -47.87 19.98 26.05
N ILE A 96 -47.66 18.69 26.23
CA ILE A 96 -48.67 17.66 25.99
C ILE A 96 -49.32 17.27 27.30
N SER A 97 -50.65 17.29 27.35
CA SER A 97 -51.43 16.89 28.51
C SER A 97 -52.70 16.13 28.09
N ASN A 98 -53.37 15.49 29.03
CA ASN A 98 -54.61 14.76 28.77
C ASN A 98 -55.73 15.65 28.19
N LYS A 99 -55.71 16.97 28.50
CA LYS A 99 -56.64 17.98 27.94
C LYS A 99 -56.18 18.51 26.56
N ASN A 100 -54.87 18.41 26.25
CA ASN A 100 -54.28 18.92 25.02
C ASN A 100 -53.37 17.84 24.37
N LYS A 101 -54.02 16.85 23.79
CA LYS A 101 -53.32 15.68 23.12
C LYS A 101 -52.87 15.99 21.72
N LYS A 102 -53.49 16.97 21.04
CA LYS A 102 -53.16 17.39 19.65
C LYS A 102 -52.72 18.84 19.66
N VAL A 103 -51.46 19.08 19.31
CA VAL A 103 -50.86 20.40 19.21
C VAL A 103 -50.58 20.72 17.76
N SER A 104 -51.24 21.74 17.21
CA SER A 104 -50.92 22.26 15.89
C SER A 104 -49.99 23.46 16.04
N LEU A 105 -48.84 23.45 15.36
CA LEU A 105 -47.87 24.55 15.38
C LEU A 105 -48.10 25.55 14.26
N GLY A 106 -49.13 25.33 13.42
CA GLY A 106 -49.41 26.14 12.26
C GLY A 106 -48.26 26.11 11.22
N THR A 107 -48.11 27.21 10.51
CA THR A 107 -46.99 27.35 9.55
C THR A 107 -45.77 27.93 10.25
N ILE A 108 -44.64 27.27 10.05
CA ILE A 108 -43.32 27.63 10.60
C ILE A 108 -42.43 28.05 9.47
N SER A 109 -41.99 29.29 9.46
CA SER A 109 -41.06 29.83 8.47
C SER A 109 -39.62 29.61 8.95
N LEU A 110 -38.76 29.04 8.09
CA LEU A 110 -37.33 28.95 8.31
C LEU A 110 -36.62 30.03 7.50
N SER A 111 -35.77 30.81 8.17
CA SER A 111 -34.87 31.77 7.53
C SER A 111 -33.58 31.13 7.16
N GLU A 112 -33.05 31.44 5.98
CA GLU A 112 -31.72 31.00 5.57
C GLU A 112 -30.65 31.47 6.57
N ASP A 113 -29.71 30.56 6.88
CA ASP A 113 -28.57 30.92 7.71
C ASP A 113 -27.43 31.43 6.83
N SER A 114 -27.43 32.73 6.58
CA SER A 114 -26.40 33.43 5.80
C SER A 114 -24.99 33.31 6.42
N THR A 115 -24.90 33.03 7.73
CA THR A 115 -23.61 32.82 8.41
C THR A 115 -23.05 31.40 8.17
N ALA A 116 -23.90 30.43 7.82
CA ALA A 116 -23.46 29.06 7.47
C ALA A 116 -22.87 28.98 6.06
N LEU A 117 -23.00 30.00 5.22
CA LEU A 117 -22.46 30.08 3.86
C LEU A 117 -21.04 30.68 3.79
N ASP A 118 -20.57 31.36 4.87
CA ASP A 118 -19.24 31.99 4.87
C ASP A 118 -18.10 31.08 5.39
N GLU A 119 -18.39 29.91 5.89
CA GLU A 119 -17.36 28.91 6.23
C GLU A 119 -17.46 27.67 5.34
N VAL A 120 -17.48 27.84 4.03
CA VAL A 120 -16.76 26.94 3.17
C VAL A 120 -15.29 27.23 3.44
N ILE A 121 -14.77 26.65 4.52
CA ILE A 121 -13.35 26.43 4.66
C ILE A 121 -12.98 25.60 3.44
N VAL A 122 -12.55 26.27 2.38
CA VAL A 122 -11.71 25.68 1.35
C VAL A 122 -10.44 25.28 2.08
N ARG A 123 -10.48 24.14 2.79
CA ARG A 123 -9.27 23.47 3.21
C ARG A 123 -8.51 23.28 1.92
N ALA A 124 -7.47 24.06 1.75
CA ALA A 124 -6.49 23.79 0.74
C ALA A 124 -6.07 22.34 0.97
N GLU A 125 -6.53 21.41 0.12
CA GLU A 125 -6.24 20.00 0.21
C GLU A 125 -4.83 19.79 -0.35
N THR A 126 -3.84 20.34 0.35
CA THR A 126 -2.45 19.91 0.24
C THR A 126 -2.33 18.58 0.98
N SER A 127 -1.42 17.73 0.54
CA SER A 127 -1.07 16.51 1.26
C SER A 127 -0.82 16.86 2.72
N THR A 128 -1.65 16.36 3.62
CA THR A 128 -1.52 16.62 5.06
C THR A 128 -1.02 15.37 5.74
N VAL A 129 0.05 15.51 6.53
CA VAL A 129 0.57 14.42 7.36
C VAL A 129 -0.02 14.55 8.75
N THR A 130 -0.67 13.49 9.23
CA THR A 130 -1.22 13.41 10.59
C THR A 130 -0.58 12.24 11.31
N GLN A 131 0.09 12.50 12.44
CA GLN A 131 0.63 11.46 13.30
C GLN A 131 -0.48 10.85 14.15
N LYS A 132 -0.65 9.53 14.09
CA LYS A 132 -1.48 8.72 14.99
C LYS A 132 -0.59 7.92 15.95
N ILE A 133 -1.18 7.18 16.89
CA ILE A 133 -0.44 6.41 17.90
C ILE A 133 0.50 5.39 17.24
N ASP A 134 0.07 4.74 16.18
CA ASP A 134 0.77 3.62 15.53
C ASP A 134 1.21 3.92 14.09
N ARG A 135 0.86 5.10 13.53
CA ARG A 135 1.10 5.41 12.11
C ARG A 135 1.13 6.89 11.79
N LYS A 136 1.81 7.21 10.68
CA LYS A 136 1.68 8.51 10.01
C LYS A 136 0.66 8.36 8.88
N VAL A 137 -0.36 9.20 8.83
CA VAL A 137 -1.38 9.22 7.77
C VAL A 137 -1.12 10.40 6.85
N ILE A 138 -0.85 10.12 5.58
CA ILE A 138 -0.63 11.09 4.54
C ILE A 138 -1.88 11.12 3.68
N ASN A 139 -2.65 12.19 3.76
CA ASN A 139 -3.83 12.38 2.92
C ASN A 139 -3.38 12.88 1.54
N VAL A 140 -3.65 12.10 0.52
CA VAL A 140 -3.21 12.37 -0.86
C VAL A 140 -3.98 13.53 -1.48
N GLY A 141 -5.26 13.70 -1.07
CA GLY A 141 -6.10 14.83 -1.43
C GLY A 141 -6.13 15.17 -2.93
N LYS A 142 -6.14 16.48 -3.23
CA LYS A 142 -6.08 17.04 -4.60
C LYS A 142 -4.66 17.45 -4.98
N ASP A 143 -3.66 16.78 -4.45
CA ASP A 143 -2.25 17.10 -4.74
C ASP A 143 -1.96 16.90 -6.24
N LEU A 144 -1.22 17.82 -6.81
CA LEU A 144 -0.77 17.72 -8.21
C LEU A 144 0.17 16.53 -8.41
N ALA A 145 0.90 16.13 -7.38
CA ALA A 145 1.74 14.93 -7.40
C ALA A 145 0.94 13.66 -7.74
N ALA A 146 -0.36 13.62 -7.40
CA ALA A 146 -1.24 12.51 -7.73
C ALA A 146 -1.84 12.58 -9.13
N ALA A 147 -1.71 13.71 -9.85
CA ALA A 147 -2.28 13.87 -11.18
C ALA A 147 -1.46 13.08 -12.21
N GLY A 148 -2.11 12.09 -12.84
CA GLY A 148 -1.50 11.21 -13.84
C GLY A 148 -0.42 10.26 -13.32
N ALA A 149 -0.19 10.26 -12.00
CA ALA A 149 0.79 9.39 -11.37
C ALA A 149 0.19 8.02 -11.04
N THR A 150 1.04 7.01 -10.99
CA THR A 150 0.77 5.73 -10.36
C THR A 150 1.02 5.81 -8.85
N ALA A 151 0.62 4.79 -8.09
CA ALA A 151 0.96 4.72 -6.67
C ALA A 151 2.48 4.69 -6.46
N SER A 152 3.24 4.08 -7.37
CA SER A 152 4.70 4.06 -7.35
C SER A 152 5.29 5.48 -7.39
N GLU A 153 4.89 6.29 -8.35
CA GLU A 153 5.33 7.67 -8.49
C GLU A 153 4.88 8.56 -7.33
N LEU A 154 3.68 8.31 -6.81
CA LEU A 154 3.18 9.02 -5.64
C LEU A 154 3.96 8.68 -4.37
N LEU A 155 4.32 7.41 -4.16
CA LEU A 155 5.09 6.96 -3.01
C LEU A 155 6.51 7.54 -2.98
N ASN A 156 7.11 7.82 -4.13
CA ASN A 156 8.37 8.57 -4.19
C ASN A 156 8.26 9.98 -3.58
N ASN A 157 7.05 10.54 -3.51
CA ASN A 157 6.78 11.84 -2.89
C ASN A 157 6.46 11.71 -1.39
N VAL A 158 6.48 10.49 -0.83
CA VAL A 158 6.18 10.23 0.58
C VAL A 158 7.47 10.20 1.40
N GLN A 159 7.43 10.79 2.59
CA GLN A 159 8.58 10.83 3.51
C GLN A 159 9.12 9.43 3.80
N SER A 160 10.44 9.29 3.83
CA SER A 160 11.17 8.06 4.18
C SER A 160 10.91 6.88 3.26
N VAL A 161 10.13 7.06 2.20
CA VAL A 161 9.82 6.06 1.18
C VAL A 161 10.62 6.35 -0.09
N SER A 162 11.20 5.34 -0.71
CA SER A 162 11.72 5.45 -2.08
C SER A 162 11.31 4.23 -2.88
N VAL A 163 10.94 4.45 -4.13
CA VAL A 163 10.67 3.39 -5.09
C VAL A 163 11.75 3.43 -6.14
N ASP A 164 12.42 2.32 -6.33
CA ASP A 164 13.36 2.15 -7.43
C ASP A 164 12.57 2.14 -8.74
N SER A 165 12.94 2.98 -9.67
CA SER A 165 12.15 3.17 -10.89
C SER A 165 12.38 2.07 -11.92
N GLN A 166 13.43 1.29 -11.79
CA GLN A 166 13.76 0.18 -12.68
C GLN A 166 13.11 -1.11 -12.21
N SER A 167 13.39 -1.51 -10.98
CA SER A 167 12.87 -2.75 -10.39
C SER A 167 11.48 -2.59 -9.78
N GLY A 168 11.01 -1.35 -9.56
CA GLY A 168 9.81 -1.07 -8.76
C GLY A 168 9.98 -1.41 -7.27
N ALA A 169 11.20 -1.75 -6.85
CA ALA A 169 11.49 -2.09 -5.47
C ALA A 169 11.21 -0.89 -4.54
N LEU A 170 10.41 -1.14 -3.53
CA LEU A 170 10.01 -0.15 -2.55
C LEU A 170 10.93 -0.25 -1.34
N SER A 171 11.45 0.89 -0.89
CA SER A 171 12.19 0.94 0.37
C SER A 171 11.62 1.99 1.33
N LEU A 172 11.70 1.71 2.62
CA LEU A 172 11.35 2.60 3.70
C LEU A 172 12.56 2.76 4.62
N ARG A 173 13.03 4.00 4.79
CA ARG A 173 14.25 4.29 5.56
C ARG A 173 15.47 3.50 5.05
N GLY A 174 15.61 3.38 3.73
CA GLY A 174 16.73 2.68 3.08
C GLY A 174 16.66 1.15 3.11
N ASN A 175 15.61 0.53 3.65
CA ASN A 175 15.43 -0.91 3.64
C ASN A 175 14.30 -1.30 2.68
N SER A 176 14.55 -2.26 1.78
CA SER A 176 13.60 -2.72 0.75
C SER A 176 12.53 -3.68 1.28
N ASN A 177 12.70 -4.22 2.49
CA ASN A 177 11.75 -5.15 3.08
C ASN A 177 10.52 -4.41 3.66
N VAL A 178 9.81 -3.72 2.78
CA VAL A 178 8.59 -2.97 3.07
C VAL A 178 7.38 -3.74 2.61
N ARG A 179 6.38 -3.74 3.45
CA ARG A 179 5.13 -4.38 3.15
C ARG A 179 4.09 -3.42 2.67
N VAL A 180 3.43 -3.74 1.55
CA VAL A 180 2.39 -2.89 0.96
C VAL A 180 1.02 -3.53 1.11
N LEU A 181 0.06 -2.73 1.53
CA LEU A 181 -1.34 -3.07 1.66
C LEU A 181 -2.20 -2.17 0.81
N VAL A 182 -3.30 -2.70 0.33
CA VAL A 182 -4.37 -1.91 -0.26
C VAL A 182 -5.62 -2.05 0.60
N ASP A 183 -6.10 -0.94 1.15
CA ASP A 183 -7.27 -0.95 2.03
C ASP A 183 -7.10 -1.86 3.27
N GLY A 184 -5.87 -2.02 3.76
CA GLY A 184 -5.53 -2.91 4.88
C GLY A 184 -5.37 -4.37 4.49
N LYS A 185 -5.34 -4.72 3.20
CA LYS A 185 -5.28 -6.09 2.71
C LYS A 185 -4.05 -6.34 1.85
N PRO A 186 -3.43 -7.52 1.96
CA PRO A 186 -2.35 -7.93 1.09
C PRO A 186 -2.87 -8.11 -0.34
N THR A 187 -1.95 -8.12 -1.26
CA THR A 187 -2.20 -8.40 -2.67
C THR A 187 -1.30 -9.55 -3.10
N ASN A 188 -1.76 -10.34 -4.05
CA ASN A 188 -0.99 -11.43 -4.63
C ASN A 188 -0.05 -10.97 -5.75
N MET A 189 -0.02 -9.67 -5.98
CA MET A 189 0.87 -9.08 -6.96
C MET A 189 2.20 -8.71 -6.30
N SER A 190 3.29 -8.72 -7.06
CA SER A 190 4.52 -8.12 -6.58
C SER A 190 4.28 -6.65 -6.23
N THR A 191 5.00 -6.14 -5.25
CA THR A 191 4.88 -4.73 -4.82
C THR A 191 5.06 -3.77 -6.01
N ALA A 192 6.00 -4.06 -6.89
CA ALA A 192 6.29 -3.28 -8.08
C ALA A 192 5.08 -3.23 -9.04
N GLN A 193 4.54 -4.38 -9.38
CA GLN A 193 3.36 -4.48 -10.26
C GLN A 193 2.14 -3.79 -9.66
N LEU A 194 1.86 -4.02 -8.36
CA LEU A 194 0.77 -3.38 -7.66
C LEU A 194 0.84 -1.86 -7.71
N LEU A 195 2.01 -1.31 -7.37
CA LEU A 195 2.20 0.14 -7.30
C LEU A 195 2.11 0.82 -8.67
N GLN A 196 2.50 0.13 -9.73
CA GLN A 196 2.34 0.62 -11.10
C GLN A 196 0.89 0.59 -11.59
N GLN A 197 0.06 -0.31 -11.06
CA GLN A 197 -1.33 -0.47 -11.52
C GLN A 197 -2.32 0.46 -10.82
N ILE A 198 -2.05 0.89 -9.58
CA ILE A 198 -2.97 1.76 -8.85
C ILE A 198 -2.81 3.21 -9.31
N PRO A 199 -3.81 3.82 -9.94
CA PRO A 199 -3.78 5.26 -10.24
C PRO A 199 -3.73 6.06 -8.93
N ALA A 200 -2.81 7.00 -8.81
CA ALA A 200 -2.69 7.84 -7.60
C ALA A 200 -3.97 8.62 -7.26
N THR A 201 -4.77 8.95 -8.28
CA THR A 201 -6.08 9.61 -8.13
C THR A 201 -7.13 8.73 -7.43
N SER A 202 -6.94 7.40 -7.43
CA SER A 202 -7.78 6.45 -6.67
C SER A 202 -7.41 6.38 -5.20
N ILE A 203 -6.28 6.94 -4.78
CA ILE A 203 -5.76 6.87 -3.42
C ILE A 203 -6.37 8.01 -2.57
N LYS A 204 -6.94 7.66 -1.43
CA LYS A 204 -7.43 8.59 -0.42
C LYS A 204 -6.32 9.05 0.50
N SER A 205 -5.58 8.08 1.03
CA SER A 205 -4.47 8.32 1.96
C SER A 205 -3.48 7.17 1.93
N ILE A 206 -2.26 7.46 2.31
CA ILE A 206 -1.20 6.49 2.55
C ILE A 206 -0.92 6.49 4.06
N GLU A 207 -0.95 5.31 4.66
CA GLU A 207 -0.61 5.12 6.07
C GLU A 207 0.78 4.50 6.15
N LEU A 208 1.71 5.19 6.79
CA LEU A 208 3.05 4.68 7.09
C LEU A 208 3.08 4.18 8.52
N ILE A 209 3.30 2.89 8.70
CA ILE A 209 3.37 2.22 9.99
C ILE A 209 4.81 1.72 10.14
N THR A 210 5.68 2.60 10.63
CA THR A 210 7.12 2.32 10.72
C THR A 210 7.47 1.35 11.84
N ASN A 211 6.63 1.31 12.88
CA ASN A 211 6.77 0.40 14.01
C ASN A 211 5.39 -0.19 14.36
N PRO A 212 4.92 -1.25 13.67
CA PRO A 212 3.58 -1.80 13.86
C PRO A 212 3.40 -2.52 15.21
N SER A 213 2.18 -2.44 15.78
CA SER A 213 1.82 -3.16 17.01
C SER A 213 1.58 -4.66 16.76
N ALA A 214 1.46 -5.45 17.83
CA ALA A 214 1.20 -6.90 17.79
C ALA A 214 -0.09 -7.31 17.04
N LYS A 215 -1.02 -6.38 16.88
CA LYS A 215 -2.22 -6.57 16.04
C LYS A 215 -1.88 -6.81 14.58
N TYR A 216 -0.79 -6.21 14.11
CA TYR A 216 -0.36 -6.35 12.73
C TYR A 216 0.53 -7.57 12.55
N ASN A 217 0.50 -8.15 11.37
CA ASN A 217 1.45 -9.16 10.99
C ASN A 217 2.90 -8.65 11.19
N PRO A 218 3.76 -9.42 11.87
CA PRO A 218 5.14 -9.01 12.14
C PRO A 218 6.04 -9.02 10.90
N GLU A 219 5.60 -9.57 9.78
CA GLU A 219 6.38 -9.65 8.54
C GLU A 219 6.56 -8.27 7.91
N GLY A 220 7.77 -7.95 7.39
CA GLY A 220 8.14 -6.66 6.81
C GLY A 220 8.94 -5.79 7.79
N MET A 221 10.27 -5.80 7.65
CA MET A 221 11.22 -5.23 8.60
C MET A 221 11.22 -3.72 8.70
N SER A 222 10.95 -3.04 7.59
CA SER A 222 11.00 -1.58 7.53
C SER A 222 9.69 -0.94 7.93
N GLY A 223 8.64 -1.72 8.06
CA GLY A 223 7.29 -1.26 8.36
C GLY A 223 6.29 -1.61 7.27
N ILE A 224 5.12 -1.01 7.38
CA ILE A 224 3.97 -1.27 6.51
C ILE A 224 3.59 0.03 5.82
N ILE A 225 3.33 -0.03 4.52
CA ILE A 225 2.70 1.06 3.75
C ILE A 225 1.31 0.60 3.35
N ASN A 226 0.27 1.21 3.92
CA ASN A 226 -1.11 0.88 3.62
C ASN A 226 -1.73 1.95 2.72
N ILE A 227 -2.09 1.58 1.50
CA ILE A 227 -2.72 2.44 0.51
C ILE A 227 -4.24 2.37 0.70
N ILE A 228 -4.85 3.45 1.17
CA ILE A 228 -6.30 3.53 1.34
C ILE A 228 -6.91 4.14 0.09
N LEU A 229 -7.75 3.37 -0.57
CA LEU A 229 -8.47 3.82 -1.77
C LEU A 229 -9.68 4.69 -1.42
N ASN A 230 -10.06 5.57 -2.34
CA ASN A 230 -11.27 6.38 -2.22
C ASN A 230 -12.50 5.47 -2.18
N LYS A 231 -13.35 5.67 -1.17
CA LYS A 231 -14.68 5.07 -1.10
C LYS A 231 -15.70 6.18 -1.05
N GLY A 232 -16.57 6.21 -2.04
CA GLY A 232 -17.74 7.07 -2.02
C GLY A 232 -18.67 6.61 -0.87
N ALA A 233 -19.02 7.54 0.01
CA ALA A 233 -19.80 7.23 1.20
C ALA A 233 -21.16 7.92 1.22
N ASN A 234 -21.54 8.56 0.13
CA ASN A 234 -22.73 9.39 0.05
C ASN A 234 -23.95 8.58 -0.39
N ILE A 235 -25.12 8.89 0.15
CA ILE A 235 -26.40 8.33 -0.33
C ILE A 235 -26.62 8.79 -1.76
N GLY A 236 -27.08 7.86 -2.62
CA GLY A 236 -27.29 8.08 -4.04
C GLY A 236 -26.08 7.76 -4.89
N PHE A 237 -26.10 8.22 -6.12
CA PHE A 237 -25.06 7.96 -7.11
C PHE A 237 -24.01 9.05 -7.13
N ASN A 238 -22.73 8.67 -7.04
CA ASN A 238 -21.59 9.60 -7.13
C ASN A 238 -20.36 8.88 -7.69
N GLY A 239 -19.48 9.66 -8.29
CA GLY A 239 -18.24 9.09 -8.85
C GLY A 239 -17.28 10.13 -9.37
N ALA A 240 -16.17 9.64 -9.94
CA ALA A 240 -15.13 10.43 -10.58
C ALA A 240 -14.55 9.70 -11.78
N ILE A 241 -14.32 10.44 -12.85
CA ILE A 241 -13.56 10.02 -14.02
C ILE A 241 -12.23 10.77 -14.00
N ASN A 242 -11.14 10.05 -14.24
CA ASN A 242 -9.81 10.63 -14.45
C ASN A 242 -9.26 10.07 -15.76
N THR A 243 -8.74 10.93 -16.61
CA THR A 243 -8.03 10.52 -17.83
C THR A 243 -6.81 11.39 -18.02
N GLY A 244 -5.80 10.87 -18.72
CA GLY A 244 -4.63 11.65 -18.99
C GLY A 244 -3.68 10.99 -19.99
N ILE A 245 -2.80 11.81 -20.50
CA ILE A 245 -1.76 11.45 -21.47
C ILE A 245 -0.43 11.89 -20.87
N THR A 246 0.53 10.99 -20.87
CA THR A 246 1.92 11.26 -20.51
C THR A 246 2.77 11.13 -21.77
N GLN A 247 3.54 12.17 -22.09
CA GLN A 247 4.48 12.19 -23.20
C GLN A 247 5.90 12.25 -22.65
N GLY A 248 6.69 11.25 -22.94
CA GLY A 248 8.14 11.20 -22.83
C GLY A 248 8.73 10.95 -24.21
N GLU A 249 9.56 9.92 -24.35
CA GLU A 249 9.96 9.38 -25.65
C GLU A 249 8.75 8.68 -26.31
N ASN A 250 7.97 7.95 -25.50
CA ASN A 250 6.74 7.31 -25.92
C ASN A 250 5.52 7.91 -25.22
N THR A 251 4.36 7.77 -25.86
CA THR A 251 3.08 8.21 -25.30
C THR A 251 2.46 7.11 -24.44
N ARG A 252 1.97 7.50 -23.24
CA ARG A 252 1.27 6.61 -22.32
C ARG A 252 -0.07 7.19 -21.92
N TYR A 253 -1.05 6.34 -21.72
CA TYR A 253 -2.42 6.70 -21.39
C TYR A 253 -2.82 6.16 -20.04
N ASN A 254 -3.62 6.91 -19.31
CA ASN A 254 -4.29 6.43 -18.13
C ASN A 254 -5.75 6.83 -18.10
N ALA A 255 -6.62 5.93 -17.62
CA ALA A 255 -8.02 6.21 -17.38
C ALA A 255 -8.47 5.53 -16.08
N SER A 256 -9.33 6.17 -15.31
CA SER A 256 -10.00 5.52 -14.20
C SER A 256 -11.41 6.05 -13.97
N LEU A 257 -12.30 5.13 -13.58
CA LEU A 257 -13.69 5.43 -13.22
C LEU A 257 -13.96 4.85 -11.83
N ASN A 258 -14.30 5.73 -10.89
CA ASN A 258 -14.72 5.34 -9.55
C ASN A 258 -16.19 5.68 -9.39
N MET A 259 -17.03 4.71 -9.06
CA MET A 259 -18.46 4.92 -8.83
C MET A 259 -18.88 4.32 -7.49
N ASN A 260 -19.89 4.93 -6.91
CA ASN A 260 -20.54 4.47 -5.71
C ASN A 260 -22.03 4.73 -5.80
N TYR A 261 -22.83 3.73 -5.46
CA TYR A 261 -24.29 3.84 -5.41
C TYR A 261 -24.82 3.26 -4.11
N LYS A 262 -25.32 4.12 -3.23
CA LYS A 262 -25.92 3.72 -1.96
C LYS A 262 -27.41 3.90 -2.01
N THR A 263 -28.13 2.79 -1.85
CA THR A 263 -29.59 2.74 -1.79
C THR A 263 -30.04 1.92 -0.58
N GLY A 264 -30.89 2.49 0.27
CA GLY A 264 -31.36 1.84 1.49
C GLY A 264 -30.21 1.27 2.34
N LYS A 265 -30.23 -0.05 2.54
CA LYS A 265 -29.23 -0.77 3.35
C LYS A 265 -28.03 -1.26 2.55
N VAL A 266 -27.94 -1.02 1.25
CA VAL A 266 -26.87 -1.52 0.40
C VAL A 266 -26.08 -0.38 -0.20
N ASN A 267 -24.75 -0.53 -0.22
CA ASN A 267 -23.83 0.37 -0.87
C ASN A 267 -22.99 -0.42 -1.89
N PHE A 268 -23.24 -0.22 -3.17
CA PHE A 268 -22.43 -0.75 -4.25
C PHE A 268 -21.30 0.21 -4.59
N TYR A 269 -20.13 -0.32 -4.92
CA TYR A 269 -19.01 0.47 -5.39
C TYR A 269 -18.20 -0.27 -6.45
N THR A 270 -17.62 0.50 -7.36
CA THR A 270 -16.70 -0.01 -8.39
C THR A 270 -15.54 0.92 -8.60
N ASN A 271 -14.38 0.34 -8.91
CA ASN A 271 -13.23 1.04 -9.43
C ASN A 271 -12.79 0.33 -10.72
N LEU A 272 -12.77 1.05 -11.82
CA LEU A 272 -12.20 0.61 -13.09
C LEU A 272 -10.94 1.42 -13.34
N GLY A 273 -9.86 0.77 -13.76
CA GLY A 273 -8.58 1.40 -14.05
C GLY A 273 -7.97 0.84 -15.32
N TYR A 274 -7.35 1.71 -16.09
CA TYR A 274 -6.54 1.39 -17.25
C TYR A 274 -5.27 2.23 -17.24
N ASN A 275 -4.13 1.57 -17.49
CA ASN A 275 -2.86 2.23 -17.78
C ASN A 275 -2.22 1.48 -18.95
N GLY A 276 -1.73 2.21 -19.95
CA GLY A 276 -1.12 1.58 -21.12
C GLY A 276 -0.07 2.46 -21.78
N GLY A 277 0.90 1.81 -22.43
CA GLY A 277 1.89 2.38 -23.28
C GLY A 277 3.33 2.01 -22.96
N LYS A 278 4.21 2.39 -23.85
CA LYS A 278 5.60 2.00 -23.95
C LYS A 278 6.52 2.89 -23.09
N ARG A 279 7.55 2.29 -22.47
CA ARG A 279 8.62 2.97 -21.74
C ARG A 279 9.97 2.56 -22.31
N HIS A 280 10.83 3.54 -22.48
CA HIS A 280 12.20 3.36 -22.96
C HIS A 280 13.19 3.44 -21.80
N ASN A 281 14.01 2.38 -21.62
CA ASN A 281 15.04 2.31 -20.62
C ASN A 281 16.37 1.92 -21.28
N TYR A 282 17.47 2.52 -20.85
CA TYR A 282 18.80 2.20 -21.39
C TYR A 282 19.85 2.34 -20.30
N GLY A 283 20.99 1.70 -20.52
CA GLY A 283 22.09 1.79 -19.59
C GLY A 283 23.37 1.12 -20.10
N SER A 284 24.37 1.15 -19.22
CA SER A 284 25.65 0.49 -19.49
C SER A 284 26.27 -0.01 -18.20
N ILE A 285 27.06 -1.08 -18.31
CA ILE A 285 27.96 -1.57 -17.29
C ILE A 285 29.34 -1.70 -17.93
N VAL A 286 30.34 -1.04 -17.35
CA VAL A 286 31.74 -1.13 -17.77
C VAL A 286 32.53 -1.86 -16.72
N ARG A 287 33.19 -2.92 -17.09
CA ARG A 287 34.03 -3.75 -16.26
C ARG A 287 35.49 -3.53 -16.63
N THR A 288 36.35 -3.41 -15.63
CA THR A 288 37.80 -3.21 -15.80
C THR A 288 38.58 -4.32 -15.10
N GLY A 289 39.82 -4.57 -15.55
CA GLY A 289 40.64 -5.65 -15.04
C GLY A 289 40.23 -7.04 -15.56
N GLU A 290 40.07 -8.01 -14.68
CA GLU A 290 39.63 -9.34 -15.04
C GLU A 290 38.23 -9.34 -15.64
N GLY A 291 38.05 -10.02 -16.78
CA GLY A 291 36.77 -10.04 -17.52
C GLY A 291 36.36 -8.67 -18.07
N ALA A 292 37.32 -7.78 -18.36
CA ALA A 292 37.07 -6.43 -18.84
C ALA A 292 36.20 -6.42 -20.09
N SER A 293 35.11 -5.65 -20.03
CA SER A 293 34.09 -5.56 -21.07
C SER A 293 33.18 -4.36 -20.82
N SER A 294 32.47 -3.93 -21.86
CA SER A 294 31.41 -2.96 -21.74
C SER A 294 30.08 -3.57 -22.22
N GLN A 295 29.07 -3.52 -21.41
CA GLN A 295 27.71 -3.91 -21.78
C GLN A 295 26.87 -2.65 -21.97
N ASN A 296 26.19 -2.54 -23.11
CA ASN A 296 25.17 -1.53 -23.36
C ASN A 296 23.84 -2.23 -23.57
N PHE A 297 22.78 -1.74 -22.92
CA PHE A 297 21.45 -2.33 -23.02
C PHE A 297 20.39 -1.27 -23.25
N ILE A 298 19.39 -1.65 -24.02
CA ILE A 298 18.18 -0.90 -24.30
C ILE A 298 17.02 -1.86 -24.09
N PHE A 299 15.99 -1.41 -23.37
CA PHE A 299 14.76 -2.14 -23.14
C PHE A 299 13.55 -1.25 -23.34
N ASP A 300 12.71 -1.67 -24.25
CA ASP A 300 11.42 -1.08 -24.51
C ASP A 300 10.33 -1.95 -23.88
N ASN A 301 9.63 -1.42 -22.88
CA ASN A 301 8.60 -2.15 -22.16
C ASN A 301 7.22 -1.59 -22.53
N ASP A 302 6.46 -2.29 -23.35
CA ASP A 302 5.06 -2.00 -23.61
C ASP A 302 4.17 -2.75 -22.63
N ARG A 303 3.27 -2.06 -21.96
CA ARG A 303 2.43 -2.65 -20.92
C ARG A 303 1.03 -2.10 -20.96
N GLU A 304 0.05 -2.99 -20.87
CA GLU A 304 -1.34 -2.66 -20.64
C GLU A 304 -1.85 -3.31 -19.36
N SER A 305 -2.45 -2.51 -18.49
CA SER A 305 -2.96 -2.98 -17.19
C SER A 305 -4.41 -2.56 -17.00
N TYR A 306 -5.24 -3.52 -16.62
CA TYR A 306 -6.65 -3.37 -16.33
C TYR A 306 -6.95 -3.74 -14.89
N LEU A 307 -7.67 -2.86 -14.18
CA LEU A 307 -8.14 -3.07 -12.82
C LEU A 307 -9.67 -3.02 -12.81
N VAL A 308 -10.29 -4.05 -12.28
CA VAL A 308 -11.73 -4.07 -12.00
C VAL A 308 -11.94 -4.43 -10.54
N LYS A 309 -12.50 -3.51 -9.75
CA LYS A 309 -12.93 -3.77 -8.37
C LYS A 309 -14.42 -3.55 -8.27
N LEU A 310 -15.16 -4.57 -7.84
CA LEU A 310 -16.58 -4.53 -7.58
C LEU A 310 -16.83 -4.89 -6.12
N GLY A 311 -17.74 -4.20 -5.44
CA GLY A 311 -18.07 -4.54 -4.07
C GLY A 311 -19.42 -4.05 -3.62
N ALA A 312 -19.91 -4.69 -2.57
CA ALA A 312 -21.15 -4.34 -1.89
C ALA A 312 -20.96 -4.37 -0.37
N ASP A 313 -21.46 -3.32 0.30
CA ASP A 313 -21.61 -3.29 1.75
C ASP A 313 -23.10 -3.38 2.09
N ILE A 314 -23.49 -4.41 2.84
CA ILE A 314 -24.87 -4.68 3.26
C ILE A 314 -24.98 -4.32 4.74
N TYR A 315 -25.72 -3.26 5.05
CA TYR A 315 -26.03 -2.84 6.43
C TYR A 315 -27.26 -3.59 6.90
N ILE A 316 -27.11 -4.82 7.40
CA ILE A 316 -28.22 -5.67 7.84
C ILE A 316 -29.05 -4.90 8.87
N ASN A 317 -28.37 -4.29 9.84
CA ASN A 317 -28.93 -3.33 10.81
C ASN A 317 -27.82 -2.37 11.28
N ASN A 318 -28.10 -1.52 12.30
CA ASN A 318 -27.13 -0.55 12.83
C ASN A 318 -25.90 -1.16 13.50
N LYS A 319 -25.93 -2.48 13.80
CA LYS A 319 -24.86 -3.22 14.49
C LYS A 319 -24.13 -4.20 13.60
N ASN A 320 -24.76 -4.65 12.53
CA ASN A 320 -24.27 -5.74 11.69
C ASN A 320 -24.02 -5.25 10.27
N THR A 321 -22.81 -5.43 9.78
CA THR A 321 -22.43 -5.10 8.41
C THR A 321 -21.73 -6.26 7.75
N LEU A 322 -22.24 -6.68 6.60
CA LEU A 322 -21.63 -7.69 5.75
C LEU A 322 -21.08 -7.00 4.50
N SER A 323 -19.86 -7.35 4.10
CA SER A 323 -19.23 -6.79 2.91
C SER A 323 -18.64 -7.89 2.06
N PHE A 324 -18.86 -7.77 0.76
CA PHE A 324 -18.19 -8.59 -0.24
C PHE A 324 -17.52 -7.66 -1.25
N TYR A 325 -16.34 -8.01 -1.70
CA TYR A 325 -15.77 -7.40 -2.88
C TYR A 325 -14.80 -8.34 -3.58
N THR A 326 -14.68 -8.13 -4.87
CA THR A 326 -13.65 -8.75 -5.70
C THR A 326 -12.77 -7.69 -6.33
N THR A 327 -11.50 -8.02 -6.52
CA THR A 327 -10.56 -7.22 -7.31
C THR A 327 -9.96 -8.14 -8.35
N GLN A 328 -10.10 -7.77 -9.61
CA GLN A 328 -9.55 -8.48 -10.77
C GLN A 328 -8.51 -7.57 -11.42
N ASN A 329 -7.31 -8.08 -11.64
CA ASN A 329 -6.26 -7.37 -12.34
C ASN A 329 -5.80 -8.23 -13.53
N ARG A 330 -5.59 -7.59 -14.64
CA ARG A 330 -4.96 -8.20 -15.81
C ARG A 330 -3.89 -7.26 -16.32
N THR A 331 -2.71 -7.79 -16.58
CA THR A 331 -1.61 -7.06 -17.17
C THR A 331 -1.06 -7.87 -18.32
N ASN A 332 -0.99 -7.27 -19.49
CA ASN A 332 -0.28 -7.80 -20.66
C ASN A 332 0.96 -6.92 -20.83
N GLY A 333 2.12 -7.54 -20.97
CA GLY A 333 3.39 -6.85 -21.17
C GLY A 333 4.17 -7.47 -22.30
N PHE A 334 4.74 -6.64 -23.15
CA PHE A 334 5.72 -7.05 -24.15
C PHE A 334 7.00 -6.28 -23.89
N ASN A 335 8.10 -6.99 -23.71
CA ASN A 335 9.40 -6.40 -23.55
C ASN A 335 10.21 -6.71 -24.82
N ASP A 336 10.85 -5.69 -25.36
CA ASP A 336 11.77 -5.78 -26.49
C ASP A 336 13.07 -5.14 -26.08
N GLY A 337 14.14 -5.91 -26.09
CA GLY A 337 15.41 -5.47 -25.57
C GLY A 337 16.60 -5.97 -26.39
N VAL A 338 17.73 -5.32 -26.18
CA VAL A 338 19.01 -5.76 -26.71
C VAL A 338 20.12 -5.47 -25.71
N VAL A 339 20.96 -6.45 -25.48
CA VAL A 339 22.22 -6.29 -24.75
C VAL A 339 23.37 -6.49 -25.73
N LYS A 340 24.26 -5.51 -25.81
CA LYS A 340 25.48 -5.54 -26.62
C LYS A 340 26.69 -5.57 -25.70
N VAL A 341 27.59 -6.53 -25.87
CA VAL A 341 28.83 -6.63 -25.12
C VAL A 341 30.00 -6.29 -26.06
N TYR A 342 30.86 -5.39 -25.58
CA TYR A 342 32.05 -4.94 -26.29
C TYR A 342 33.29 -5.37 -25.51
N ASP A 343 34.37 -5.69 -26.22
CA ASP A 343 35.69 -5.94 -25.66
C ASP A 343 36.44 -4.64 -25.28
N LEU A 344 37.68 -4.77 -24.82
CA LEU A 344 38.52 -3.63 -24.44
C LEU A 344 38.86 -2.72 -25.62
N ALA A 345 38.89 -3.22 -26.84
CA ALA A 345 39.12 -2.47 -28.05
C ALA A 345 37.85 -1.78 -28.58
N ASN A 346 36.75 -1.89 -27.82
CA ASN A 346 35.43 -1.41 -28.23
C ASN A 346 34.89 -2.12 -29.49
N THR A 347 35.32 -3.36 -29.72
CA THR A 347 34.80 -4.22 -30.76
C THR A 347 33.58 -4.95 -30.22
N LEU A 348 32.51 -5.06 -31.00
CA LEU A 348 31.31 -5.78 -30.61
C LEU A 348 31.62 -7.28 -30.50
N ALA A 349 31.58 -7.80 -29.29
CA ALA A 349 31.85 -9.18 -28.94
C ALA A 349 30.62 -10.07 -28.94
N GLN A 350 29.50 -9.57 -28.37
CA GLN A 350 28.23 -10.29 -28.29
C GLN A 350 27.07 -9.32 -28.58
N ASN A 351 26.04 -9.84 -29.24
CA ASN A 351 24.77 -9.17 -29.44
C ASN A 351 23.64 -10.09 -29.01
N ALA A 352 22.86 -9.68 -28.03
CA ALA A 352 21.79 -10.49 -27.43
C ALA A 352 20.45 -9.72 -27.45
N PRO A 353 19.74 -9.72 -28.58
CA PRO A 353 18.34 -9.29 -28.59
C PRO A 353 17.51 -10.25 -27.75
N ASN A 354 16.56 -9.70 -27.01
CA ASN A 354 15.63 -10.47 -26.21
C ASN A 354 14.22 -9.90 -26.29
N THR A 355 13.25 -10.78 -26.34
CA THR A 355 11.83 -10.41 -26.27
C THR A 355 11.13 -11.23 -25.21
N SER A 356 10.15 -10.68 -24.52
CA SER A 356 9.28 -11.47 -23.66
C SER A 356 7.84 -10.98 -23.70
N ASP A 357 6.91 -11.93 -23.85
CA ASP A 357 5.49 -11.75 -23.58
C ASP A 357 5.18 -12.15 -22.14
N ASN A 358 4.61 -11.24 -21.38
CA ASN A 358 4.31 -11.46 -19.96
C ASN A 358 2.85 -11.16 -19.67
N ASN A 359 2.09 -12.20 -19.34
CA ASN A 359 0.68 -12.13 -19.03
C ASN A 359 0.44 -12.43 -17.56
N ASN A 360 0.02 -11.41 -16.79
CA ASN A 360 -0.27 -11.57 -15.38
C ASN A 360 -1.75 -11.34 -15.11
N ASN A 361 -2.41 -12.38 -14.58
CA ASN A 361 -3.80 -12.34 -14.15
C ASN A 361 -3.85 -12.57 -12.64
N SER A 362 -4.58 -11.75 -11.90
CA SER A 362 -4.83 -11.98 -10.49
C SER A 362 -6.26 -11.64 -10.08
N ALA A 363 -6.83 -12.49 -9.25
CA ALA A 363 -8.15 -12.32 -8.69
C ALA A 363 -8.09 -12.38 -7.16
N SER A 364 -8.89 -11.57 -6.49
CA SER A 364 -9.05 -11.63 -5.04
C SER A 364 -10.53 -11.48 -4.68
N TYR A 365 -11.00 -12.34 -3.76
CA TYR A 365 -12.37 -12.42 -3.26
C TYR A 365 -12.33 -12.20 -1.76
N ASN A 366 -13.11 -11.26 -1.28
CA ASN A 366 -13.06 -10.83 0.10
C ASN A 366 -14.45 -10.81 0.70
N MET A 367 -14.58 -11.39 1.88
CA MET A 367 -15.75 -11.33 2.73
C MET A 367 -15.35 -10.73 4.08
N ASN A 368 -16.14 -9.80 4.59
CA ASN A 368 -15.95 -9.23 5.91
C ASN A 368 -17.32 -9.12 6.61
N TYR A 369 -17.43 -9.65 7.81
CA TYR A 369 -18.60 -9.53 8.64
C TYR A 369 -18.23 -8.87 9.96
N LYS A 370 -18.87 -7.74 10.25
CA LYS A 370 -18.61 -6.96 11.45
C LYS A 370 -19.86 -6.85 12.31
N ILE A 371 -19.70 -7.14 13.58
CA ILE A 371 -20.71 -6.96 14.64
C ILE A 371 -20.23 -5.83 15.55
N ASP A 372 -20.98 -4.74 15.64
CA ASP A 372 -20.80 -3.69 16.65
C ASP A 372 -21.78 -3.98 17.82
N PHE A 373 -21.25 -4.25 19.02
CA PHE A 373 -22.06 -4.44 20.21
C PHE A 373 -22.61 -3.12 20.75
N SER A 374 -23.40 -3.18 21.83
CA SER A 374 -24.08 -1.98 22.37
C SER A 374 -23.13 -0.94 22.97
N GLN A 375 -21.98 -1.36 23.49
CA GLN A 375 -20.93 -0.47 23.99
C GLN A 375 -20.11 0.08 22.82
N GLU A 376 -19.89 1.38 22.78
CA GLU A 376 -19.09 2.02 21.73
C GLU A 376 -17.67 1.47 21.71
N GLY A 377 -17.19 1.08 20.51
CA GLY A 377 -15.88 0.48 20.32
C GLY A 377 -15.79 -1.01 20.64
N HIS A 378 -16.85 -1.65 21.13
CA HIS A 378 -16.95 -3.10 21.34
C HIS A 378 -17.40 -3.74 20.04
N ASN A 379 -16.56 -4.58 19.43
CA ASN A 379 -16.87 -5.22 18.14
C ASN A 379 -16.19 -6.58 18.00
N LEU A 380 -16.78 -7.41 17.14
CA LEU A 380 -16.22 -8.64 16.60
C LEU A 380 -16.19 -8.50 15.09
N GLU A 381 -15.07 -8.84 14.47
CA GLU A 381 -14.89 -8.78 13.03
C GLU A 381 -14.32 -10.10 12.53
N PHE A 382 -15.02 -10.71 11.59
CA PHE A 382 -14.58 -11.89 10.85
C PHE A 382 -14.20 -11.45 9.45
N GLU A 383 -13.08 -11.94 8.95
CA GLU A 383 -12.61 -11.68 7.60
C GLU A 383 -12.10 -12.95 6.95
N ALA A 384 -12.51 -13.19 5.71
CA ALA A 384 -11.98 -14.23 4.84
C ALA A 384 -11.57 -13.59 3.50
N THR A 385 -10.37 -13.92 3.06
CA THR A 385 -9.83 -13.51 1.76
C THR A 385 -9.27 -14.73 1.07
N TYR A 386 -9.69 -14.96 -0.15
CA TYR A 386 -9.06 -15.89 -1.08
C TYR A 386 -8.54 -15.11 -2.26
N SER A 387 -7.35 -15.44 -2.72
CA SER A 387 -6.81 -14.84 -3.92
C SER A 387 -5.97 -15.83 -4.70
N ASP A 388 -6.01 -15.70 -5.99
CA ASP A 388 -5.22 -16.46 -6.95
C ASP A 388 -4.49 -15.52 -7.89
N SER A 389 -3.33 -15.97 -8.38
CA SER A 389 -2.60 -15.29 -9.44
C SER A 389 -1.93 -16.30 -10.35
N GLU A 390 -1.90 -15.97 -11.62
CA GLU A 390 -1.21 -16.71 -12.66
C GLU A 390 -0.37 -15.72 -13.46
N ASN A 391 0.90 -16.05 -13.62
CA ASN A 391 1.84 -15.30 -14.44
C ASN A 391 2.46 -16.25 -15.45
N ASP A 392 2.18 -16.01 -16.72
CA ASP A 392 2.75 -16.74 -17.84
C ASP A 392 3.74 -15.80 -18.56
N GLU A 393 4.94 -16.28 -18.78
CA GLU A 393 5.98 -15.56 -19.50
C GLU A 393 6.60 -16.48 -20.55
N ASP A 394 6.61 -15.99 -21.78
CA ASP A 394 7.31 -16.60 -22.90
C ASP A 394 8.44 -15.65 -23.32
N ALA A 395 9.69 -16.04 -23.09
CA ALA A 395 10.86 -15.22 -23.36
C ALA A 395 11.79 -15.88 -24.37
N THR A 396 12.22 -15.10 -25.34
CA THR A 396 13.21 -15.50 -26.34
C THR A 396 14.46 -14.64 -26.20
N ASN A 397 15.62 -15.27 -26.14
CA ASN A 397 16.92 -14.61 -26.14
C ASN A 397 17.75 -15.19 -27.28
N ASP A 398 18.12 -14.35 -28.23
CA ASP A 398 18.91 -14.74 -29.42
C ASP A 398 20.31 -14.13 -29.28
N GLU A 399 21.20 -14.88 -28.64
CA GLU A 399 22.56 -14.43 -28.39
C GLU A 399 23.49 -14.80 -29.56
N THR A 400 24.18 -13.83 -30.14
CA THR A 400 25.23 -14.02 -31.16
C THR A 400 26.58 -13.63 -30.58
N ILE A 401 27.50 -14.57 -30.52
CA ILE A 401 28.90 -14.36 -30.10
C ILE A 401 29.75 -14.09 -31.35
N ILE A 402 30.04 -12.81 -31.60
CA ILE A 402 30.64 -12.34 -32.85
C ILE A 402 32.10 -12.69 -32.96
N LEU A 403 32.83 -12.74 -31.83
CA LEU A 403 34.25 -13.07 -31.79
C LEU A 403 34.51 -14.56 -31.76
N ALA A 404 33.51 -15.42 -31.77
CA ALA A 404 33.69 -16.86 -31.89
C ALA A 404 34.26 -17.21 -33.29
N THR A 405 35.39 -17.90 -33.34
CA THR A 405 36.02 -18.32 -34.56
C THR A 405 35.34 -19.54 -35.20
N ASP A 406 34.58 -20.29 -34.39
CA ASP A 406 33.83 -21.45 -34.82
C ASP A 406 32.35 -21.06 -35.08
N PRO A 407 31.80 -21.36 -36.28
CA PRO A 407 30.42 -21.04 -36.62
C PRO A 407 29.36 -21.69 -35.72
N GLU A 408 29.64 -22.89 -35.14
CA GLU A 408 28.74 -23.63 -34.28
C GLU A 408 28.57 -22.98 -32.89
N TYR A 409 29.59 -22.27 -32.39
CA TYR A 409 29.54 -21.54 -31.13
C TYR A 409 28.97 -20.11 -31.26
N LYS A 410 28.60 -19.72 -32.47
CA LYS A 410 28.25 -18.34 -32.79
C LYS A 410 26.87 -17.97 -32.31
N PHE A 411 25.95 -18.92 -32.18
CA PHE A 411 24.54 -18.64 -31.87
C PHE A 411 24.11 -19.43 -30.64
N LEU A 412 23.56 -18.72 -29.62
CA LEU A 412 22.97 -19.32 -28.44
C LEU A 412 21.52 -18.78 -28.31
N ASN A 413 20.57 -19.65 -28.60
CA ASN A 413 19.16 -19.31 -28.54
C ASN A 413 18.53 -19.93 -27.30
N TYR A 414 17.84 -19.09 -26.53
CA TYR A 414 17.09 -19.52 -25.36
C TYR A 414 15.61 -19.21 -25.58
N PHE A 415 14.77 -20.21 -25.39
CA PHE A 415 13.34 -20.01 -25.28
C PHE A 415 12.88 -20.51 -23.92
N ASN A 416 12.33 -19.61 -23.12
CA ASN A 416 11.82 -19.91 -21.78
C ASN A 416 10.33 -19.73 -21.73
N THR A 417 9.61 -20.78 -21.31
CA THR A 417 8.21 -20.67 -20.89
C THR A 417 8.13 -20.81 -19.39
N ILE A 418 7.77 -19.76 -18.69
CA ILE A 418 7.65 -19.71 -17.23
C ILE A 418 6.18 -19.60 -16.85
N LYS A 419 5.66 -20.54 -16.05
CA LYS A 419 4.28 -20.53 -15.54
C LYS A 419 4.29 -20.53 -14.02
N ASN A 420 3.85 -19.42 -13.45
CA ASN A 420 3.75 -19.23 -12.02
C ASN A 420 2.29 -19.18 -11.59
N LYS A 421 1.88 -20.07 -10.68
CA LYS A 421 0.56 -20.03 -10.02
C LYS A 421 0.72 -19.89 -8.53
N ALA A 422 -0.03 -18.97 -7.94
CA ALA A 422 -0.04 -18.78 -6.49
C ALA A 422 -1.45 -18.59 -5.97
N ASN A 423 -1.79 -19.34 -4.92
CA ASN A 423 -3.06 -19.23 -4.19
C ASN A 423 -2.78 -18.82 -2.76
N ASN A 424 -3.55 -17.85 -2.24
CA ASN A 424 -3.45 -17.41 -0.85
C ASN A 424 -4.82 -17.42 -0.21
N THR A 425 -4.91 -17.96 1.00
CA THR A 425 -6.09 -17.86 1.85
C THR A 425 -5.71 -17.21 3.17
N LEU A 426 -6.58 -16.31 3.63
CA LEU A 426 -6.44 -15.60 4.88
C LEU A 426 -7.78 -15.62 5.60
N ILE A 427 -7.77 -16.07 6.85
CA ILE A 427 -8.92 -16.08 7.74
C ILE A 427 -8.54 -15.39 9.05
N ASN A 428 -9.32 -14.38 9.45
CA ASN A 428 -9.10 -13.62 10.68
C ASN A 428 -10.36 -13.54 11.51
N LEU A 429 -10.16 -13.54 12.80
CA LEU A 429 -11.18 -13.23 13.80
C LEU A 429 -10.62 -12.23 14.81
N ASP A 430 -11.17 -11.03 14.82
CA ASP A 430 -10.76 -9.92 15.67
C ASP A 430 -11.85 -9.55 16.67
N TYR A 431 -11.49 -9.53 17.95
CA TYR A 431 -12.34 -9.09 19.03
C TYR A 431 -11.76 -7.87 19.72
N THR A 432 -12.53 -6.80 19.80
CA THR A 432 -12.16 -5.56 20.51
C THR A 432 -13.18 -5.28 21.60
N LYS A 433 -12.73 -5.16 22.84
CA LYS A 433 -13.55 -4.85 24.01
C LYS A 433 -13.00 -3.64 24.76
N PRO A 434 -13.76 -2.54 24.90
CA PRO A 434 -13.49 -1.52 25.90
C PRO A 434 -13.67 -2.12 27.31
N ILE A 435 -12.59 -2.13 28.09
CA ILE A 435 -12.62 -2.67 29.46
C ILE A 435 -13.00 -1.56 30.43
N SER A 436 -12.65 -0.33 30.11
CA SER A 436 -12.97 0.88 30.86
C SER A 436 -13.21 2.05 29.92
N LYS A 437 -13.58 3.22 30.47
CA LYS A 437 -13.72 4.45 29.70
C LYS A 437 -12.46 4.80 28.91
N ASN A 438 -11.29 4.46 29.43
CA ASN A 438 -9.97 4.81 28.87
C ASN A 438 -9.12 3.60 28.47
N GLY A 439 -9.62 2.36 28.66
CA GLY A 439 -8.90 1.12 28.40
C GLY A 439 -9.61 0.20 27.43
N LYS A 440 -8.88 -0.44 26.53
CA LYS A 440 -9.38 -1.45 25.59
C LYS A 440 -8.47 -2.66 25.52
N LEU A 441 -9.08 -3.82 25.32
CA LEU A 441 -8.43 -5.08 25.00
C LEU A 441 -8.75 -5.46 23.56
N GLU A 442 -7.75 -5.90 22.80
CA GLU A 442 -7.89 -6.43 21.45
C GLU A 442 -7.27 -7.84 21.44
N LEU A 443 -8.01 -8.80 20.94
CA LEU A 443 -7.59 -10.19 20.76
C LEU A 443 -7.81 -10.57 19.30
N GLY A 444 -7.01 -11.47 18.77
CA GLY A 444 -7.29 -12.01 17.46
C GLY A 444 -6.59 -13.32 17.16
N LEU A 445 -7.21 -14.06 16.26
CA LEU A 445 -6.70 -15.30 15.70
C LEU A 445 -6.59 -15.12 14.18
N GLU A 446 -5.55 -15.68 13.57
CA GLU A 446 -5.33 -15.60 12.15
C GLU A 446 -4.74 -16.90 11.62
N TYR A 447 -5.27 -17.38 10.52
CA TYR A 447 -4.69 -18.44 9.70
C TYR A 447 -4.39 -17.90 8.31
N ARG A 448 -3.18 -18.19 7.81
CA ARG A 448 -2.74 -17.86 6.47
C ARG A 448 -2.12 -19.08 5.81
N THR A 449 -2.48 -19.33 4.57
CA THR A 449 -1.78 -20.30 3.73
C THR A 449 -1.40 -19.66 2.40
N ASN A 450 -0.24 -20.02 1.91
CA ASN A 450 0.26 -19.66 0.58
C ASN A 450 0.72 -20.93 -0.12
N GLN A 451 0.21 -21.16 -1.30
CA GLN A 451 0.61 -22.26 -2.16
C GLN A 451 1.12 -21.68 -3.46
N THR A 452 2.35 -22.01 -3.83
CA THR A 452 2.97 -21.54 -5.07
C THR A 452 3.53 -22.70 -5.85
N LYS A 453 3.33 -22.66 -7.14
CA LYS A 453 3.89 -23.59 -8.10
C LYS A 453 4.51 -22.78 -9.24
N ASN A 454 5.81 -22.96 -9.42
CA ASN A 454 6.56 -22.42 -10.54
C ASN A 454 7.00 -23.58 -11.42
N ASN A 455 6.74 -23.48 -12.71
CA ASN A 455 7.24 -24.40 -13.73
C ASN A 455 8.03 -23.55 -14.73
N ASN A 456 9.25 -23.93 -14.97
CA ASN A 456 10.09 -23.34 -15.99
C ASN A 456 10.47 -24.44 -17.00
N ASN A 457 10.15 -24.22 -18.25
CA ASN A 457 10.59 -25.02 -19.38
C ASN A 457 11.57 -24.19 -20.19
N THR A 458 12.83 -24.54 -20.14
CA THR A 458 13.88 -23.88 -20.91
C THR A 458 14.28 -24.80 -22.06
N ASP A 459 13.96 -24.39 -23.27
CA ASP A 459 14.55 -24.94 -24.48
C ASP A 459 15.79 -24.10 -24.79
N GLN A 460 16.91 -24.56 -24.29
CA GLN A 460 18.21 -24.01 -24.60
C GLN A 460 19.00 -25.14 -25.26
N ASP A 461 19.57 -24.83 -26.39
CA ASP A 461 20.62 -25.65 -26.96
C ASP A 461 21.88 -25.34 -26.17
N GLY A 462 22.12 -26.10 -25.11
CA GLY A 462 23.33 -26.04 -24.28
C GLY A 462 24.27 -27.16 -24.62
N TYR A 463 25.56 -26.88 -24.65
CA TYR A 463 26.57 -27.90 -24.86
C TYR A 463 26.62 -28.85 -23.67
N LYS A 464 26.71 -30.16 -23.97
CA LYS A 464 26.94 -31.17 -22.95
C LYS A 464 28.34 -31.00 -22.39
N ILE A 465 28.47 -30.87 -21.08
CA ILE A 465 29.74 -30.81 -20.36
C ILE A 465 29.95 -32.11 -19.56
N ASP A 466 31.21 -32.64 -19.52
CA ASP A 466 31.60 -33.77 -18.69
C ASP A 466 31.71 -33.33 -17.20
N THR A 467 32.00 -34.30 -16.33
CA THR A 467 32.19 -34.07 -14.89
C THR A 467 33.37 -33.14 -14.55
N ASN A 468 34.27 -32.90 -15.50
CA ASN A 468 35.43 -32.04 -15.35
C ASN A 468 35.22 -30.65 -15.97
N GLY A 469 34.02 -30.39 -16.56
CA GLY A 469 33.67 -29.12 -17.18
C GLY A 469 34.14 -28.99 -18.64
N ASN A 470 34.55 -30.07 -19.30
CA ASN A 470 34.94 -30.06 -20.71
C ASN A 470 33.70 -30.35 -21.59
N LEU A 471 33.71 -29.79 -22.81
CA LEU A 471 32.68 -30.09 -23.81
C LEU A 471 32.74 -31.57 -24.19
N VAL A 472 31.60 -32.24 -24.23
CA VAL A 472 31.46 -33.61 -24.75
C VAL A 472 31.21 -33.51 -26.23
N LEU A 473 32.12 -34.07 -27.03
CA LEU A 473 32.04 -34.12 -28.48
C LEU A 473 31.40 -35.43 -28.94
N ASP A 474 30.72 -35.40 -30.08
CA ASP A 474 30.25 -36.60 -30.74
C ASP A 474 31.38 -37.32 -31.52
N ALA A 475 31.04 -38.39 -32.23
CA ALA A 475 32.03 -39.16 -33.02
C ALA A 475 32.64 -38.39 -34.21
N SER A 476 32.16 -37.18 -34.48
CA SER A 476 32.62 -36.27 -35.55
C SER A 476 33.33 -35.02 -34.99
N ASP A 477 33.71 -35.05 -33.72
CA ASP A 477 34.29 -33.91 -32.97
C ASP A 477 33.35 -32.68 -32.86
N VAL A 478 32.04 -32.86 -32.97
CA VAL A 478 31.04 -31.83 -32.83
C VAL A 478 30.51 -31.82 -31.40
N PRO A 479 30.39 -30.68 -30.71
CA PRO A 479 29.81 -30.59 -29.38
C PRO A 479 28.37 -31.10 -29.37
N ILE A 480 28.09 -31.99 -28.43
CA ILE A 480 26.72 -32.49 -28.22
C ILE A 480 25.89 -31.40 -27.56
N ILE A 481 24.81 -31.03 -28.20
CA ILE A 481 23.81 -30.10 -27.67
C ILE A 481 22.83 -30.86 -26.76
N GLU A 482 22.71 -30.43 -25.52
CA GLU A 482 21.80 -31.02 -24.55
C GLU A 482 20.74 -29.99 -24.15
N ALA A 483 19.48 -30.28 -24.42
CA ALA A 483 18.36 -29.42 -23.96
C ALA A 483 18.38 -29.33 -22.42
N ILE A 484 18.35 -28.10 -21.86
CA ILE A 484 18.41 -27.87 -20.41
C ILE A 484 17.18 -28.46 -19.70
N GLY A 485 16.03 -28.44 -20.36
CA GLY A 485 14.86 -29.21 -19.94
C GLY A 485 13.99 -28.49 -18.88
N LYS A 486 13.13 -29.29 -18.25
CA LYS A 486 12.07 -28.79 -17.34
C LYS A 486 12.56 -28.73 -15.91
N SER A 487 12.24 -27.63 -15.24
CA SER A 487 12.38 -27.50 -13.79
C SER A 487 11.06 -27.03 -13.16
N ALA A 488 10.83 -27.46 -11.92
CA ALA A 488 9.63 -27.08 -11.19
C ALA A 488 9.97 -26.81 -9.73
N PHE A 489 9.34 -25.80 -9.16
CA PHE A 489 9.42 -25.45 -7.75
C PHE A 489 8.02 -25.37 -7.15
N THR A 490 7.80 -26.10 -6.05
CA THR A 490 6.57 -26.00 -5.27
C THR A 490 6.90 -25.45 -3.89
N TYR A 491 6.02 -24.60 -3.37
CA TYR A 491 6.20 -23.98 -2.06
C TYR A 491 4.84 -23.82 -1.39
N ASN A 492 4.65 -24.49 -0.27
CA ASN A 492 3.44 -24.41 0.54
C ASN A 492 3.83 -23.90 1.92
N ARG A 493 3.15 -22.85 2.37
CA ARG A 493 3.41 -22.18 3.63
C ARG A 493 2.12 -21.99 4.42
N ASP A 494 2.11 -22.43 5.67
CA ASP A 494 1.03 -22.24 6.62
C ASP A 494 1.51 -21.43 7.82
N ILE A 495 0.70 -20.49 8.28
CA ILE A 495 0.98 -19.67 9.45
C ILE A 495 -0.26 -19.57 10.31
N PHE A 496 -0.15 -20.07 11.56
CA PHE A 496 -1.15 -19.91 12.60
C PHE A 496 -0.68 -18.85 13.58
N SER A 497 -1.55 -17.90 13.90
CA SER A 497 -1.19 -16.80 14.78
C SER A 497 -2.27 -16.45 15.77
N GLY A 498 -1.83 -15.99 16.95
CA GLY A 498 -2.70 -15.37 17.94
C GLY A 498 -2.07 -14.10 18.51
N TYR A 499 -2.87 -13.09 18.83
CA TYR A 499 -2.36 -11.89 19.45
C TYR A 499 -3.25 -11.37 20.57
N ILE A 500 -2.60 -10.66 21.49
CA ILE A 500 -3.22 -9.85 22.53
C ILE A 500 -2.63 -8.44 22.48
N ASN A 501 -3.47 -7.42 22.61
CA ASN A 501 -3.06 -6.04 22.62
C ASN A 501 -3.92 -5.26 23.61
N TYR A 502 -3.28 -4.64 24.62
CA TYR A 502 -3.92 -3.84 25.66
C TYR A 502 -3.53 -2.39 25.50
N GLY A 503 -4.50 -1.50 25.42
CA GLY A 503 -4.31 -0.05 25.37
C GLY A 503 -5.02 0.65 26.52
N HIS A 504 -4.35 1.62 27.15
CA HIS A 504 -4.91 2.44 28.21
C HIS A 504 -4.45 3.89 28.13
N GLN A 505 -5.36 4.82 28.38
CA GLN A 505 -5.06 6.24 28.45
C GLN A 505 -5.13 6.73 29.92
N PHE A 506 -3.97 7.12 30.47
CA PHE A 506 -3.82 7.73 31.77
C PHE A 506 -3.69 9.24 31.60
N ASN A 507 -4.76 9.99 31.73
CA ASN A 507 -4.73 11.46 31.55
C ASN A 507 -3.96 11.89 30.28
N LYS A 508 -2.69 12.31 30.41
CA LYS A 508 -1.82 12.77 29.32
C LYS A 508 -0.96 11.66 28.71
N LEU A 509 -0.90 10.48 29.32
CA LEU A 509 -0.12 9.34 28.85
C LEU A 509 -1.04 8.29 28.25
N THR A 510 -0.76 7.85 27.04
CA THR A 510 -1.40 6.68 26.42
C THR A 510 -0.37 5.56 26.28
N MET A 511 -0.70 4.38 26.78
CA MET A 511 0.12 3.17 26.70
C MET A 511 -0.58 2.14 25.84
N GLN A 512 0.18 1.40 25.03
CA GLN A 512 -0.29 0.22 24.31
C GLN A 512 0.78 -0.85 24.38
N LEU A 513 0.43 -2.03 24.91
CA LEU A 513 1.30 -3.20 25.03
C LEU A 513 0.67 -4.36 24.29
N GLY A 514 1.48 -5.12 23.56
CA GLY A 514 0.98 -6.24 22.79
C GLY A 514 2.01 -7.35 22.63
N ALA A 515 1.53 -8.55 22.41
CA ALA A 515 2.31 -9.70 22.03
C ALA A 515 1.55 -10.51 20.98
N ARG A 516 2.29 -11.02 20.00
CA ARG A 516 1.79 -11.94 18.99
C ARG A 516 2.68 -13.17 18.97
N ILE A 517 2.07 -14.34 18.83
CA ILE A 517 2.73 -15.62 18.64
C ILE A 517 2.41 -16.12 17.22
N GLU A 518 3.37 -16.75 16.58
CA GLU A 518 3.19 -17.37 15.27
C GLU A 518 3.87 -18.73 15.22
N GLN A 519 3.15 -19.73 14.68
CA GLN A 519 3.67 -20.99 14.21
C GLN A 519 3.74 -20.91 12.67
N TYR A 520 4.93 -21.08 12.14
CA TYR A 520 5.24 -21.00 10.71
C TYR A 520 5.74 -22.35 10.23
N ASP A 521 5.07 -22.92 9.25
CA ASP A 521 5.38 -24.20 8.64
C ASP A 521 5.53 -24.03 7.13
N VAL A 522 6.62 -24.58 6.56
CA VAL A 522 6.88 -24.61 5.11
C VAL A 522 7.16 -26.01 4.65
N LYS A 523 6.58 -26.36 3.53
CA LYS A 523 6.88 -27.57 2.77
C LYS A 523 7.00 -27.22 1.29
N GLY A 524 8.14 -27.56 0.69
CA GLY A 524 8.38 -27.31 -0.72
C GLY A 524 9.19 -28.42 -1.34
N SER A 525 9.33 -28.37 -2.66
CA SER A 525 10.19 -29.25 -3.41
C SER A 525 10.71 -28.53 -4.65
N PHE A 526 11.94 -28.84 -4.99
CA PHE A 526 12.56 -28.45 -6.25
C PHE A 526 12.83 -29.68 -7.10
N THR A 527 12.34 -29.66 -8.33
CA THR A 527 12.57 -30.71 -9.31
C THR A 527 13.34 -30.14 -10.48
N ASN A 528 14.49 -30.71 -10.80
CA ASN A 528 15.28 -30.42 -11.99
C ASN A 528 15.49 -31.68 -12.78
N LYS A 529 15.06 -31.69 -14.04
CA LYS A 529 14.99 -32.92 -14.87
C LYS A 529 14.22 -34.02 -14.10
N ASN A 530 14.92 -34.98 -13.52
CA ASN A 530 14.36 -36.14 -12.82
C ASN A 530 14.66 -36.16 -11.30
N GLU A 531 15.43 -35.22 -10.80
CA GLU A 531 15.81 -35.16 -9.39
C GLU A 531 14.89 -34.21 -8.62
N THR A 532 14.29 -34.66 -7.52
CA THR A 532 13.44 -33.84 -6.64
C THR A 532 14.09 -33.75 -5.26
N LYS A 533 14.33 -32.49 -4.81
CA LYS A 533 14.86 -32.19 -3.47
C LYS A 533 13.78 -31.53 -2.62
N PRO A 534 13.47 -32.08 -1.43
CA PRO A 534 12.51 -31.45 -0.53
C PRO A 534 13.12 -30.23 0.18
N TYR A 535 12.25 -29.28 0.54
CA TYR A 535 12.56 -28.13 1.35
C TYR A 535 11.52 -28.02 2.47
N THR A 536 11.95 -27.95 3.75
CA THR A 536 11.04 -27.83 4.89
C THR A 536 11.60 -26.87 5.93
N ASP A 537 10.72 -26.08 6.56
CA ASP A 537 11.06 -25.20 7.67
C ASP A 537 9.89 -25.15 8.68
N ASN A 538 10.21 -25.08 9.98
CA ASN A 538 9.22 -25.03 11.07
C ASN A 538 9.74 -24.11 12.18
N ILE A 539 9.06 -22.98 12.41
CA ILE A 539 9.54 -21.95 13.35
C ILE A 539 8.40 -21.41 14.21
N PHE A 540 8.56 -21.51 15.53
CA PHE A 540 7.72 -20.79 16.48
C PHE A 540 8.38 -19.47 16.88
N SER A 541 7.61 -18.37 16.91
CA SER A 541 8.14 -17.04 17.21
C SER A 541 7.18 -16.18 18.02
N ILE A 542 7.76 -15.29 18.84
CA ILE A 542 7.02 -14.30 19.63
C ILE A 542 7.44 -12.89 19.21
N TYR A 543 6.45 -12.02 19.01
CA TYR A 543 6.60 -10.64 18.54
C TYR A 543 5.98 -9.65 19.54
N PRO A 544 6.74 -9.18 20.53
CA PRO A 544 6.30 -8.16 21.47
C PRO A 544 6.29 -6.76 20.83
N SER A 545 5.41 -5.89 21.32
CA SER A 545 5.35 -4.47 20.97
C SER A 545 4.90 -3.60 22.13
N ALA A 546 5.44 -2.39 22.21
CA ALA A 546 5.12 -1.41 23.24
C ALA A 546 5.11 0.00 22.66
N PHE A 547 4.10 0.81 23.03
CA PHE A 547 3.97 2.21 22.62
C PHE A 547 3.58 3.05 23.83
N PHE A 548 4.27 4.15 24.02
CA PHE A 548 3.98 5.15 25.02
C PHE A 548 3.90 6.51 24.35
N THR A 549 2.74 7.16 24.45
CA THR A 549 2.49 8.49 23.88
C THR A 549 2.14 9.45 24.99
N PHE A 550 2.99 10.45 25.22
CA PHE A 550 2.79 11.50 26.21
C PHE A 550 2.42 12.82 25.56
N ASN A 551 1.24 13.34 25.91
CA ASN A 551 0.70 14.60 25.41
C ASN A 551 0.65 15.62 26.57
N PRO A 552 1.78 16.30 26.91
CA PRO A 552 1.79 17.28 28.01
C PRO A 552 0.85 18.45 27.73
N SER A 553 0.63 18.77 26.46
CA SER A 553 -0.29 19.81 26.00
C SER A 553 -0.88 19.42 24.62
N GLU A 554 -1.89 20.14 24.17
CA GLU A 554 -2.46 19.97 22.82
C GLU A 554 -1.45 20.23 21.68
N LYS A 555 -0.37 20.96 21.98
CA LYS A 555 0.66 21.33 21.01
C LYS A 555 1.84 20.37 20.96
N ASN A 556 2.11 19.61 22.00
CA ASN A 556 3.29 18.76 22.11
C ASN A 556 2.91 17.30 22.32
N GLN A 557 3.54 16.41 21.55
CA GLN A 557 3.37 14.97 21.66
C GLN A 557 4.73 14.30 21.61
N TYR A 558 5.03 13.45 22.59
CA TYR A 558 6.20 12.59 22.66
C TYR A 558 5.73 11.15 22.50
N GLN A 559 6.45 10.35 21.73
CA GLN A 559 6.13 8.95 21.52
C GLN A 559 7.38 8.10 21.56
N LEU A 560 7.38 7.08 22.41
CA LEU A 560 8.37 6.02 22.46
C LEU A 560 7.71 4.73 21.99
N SER A 561 8.36 3.99 21.11
CA SER A 561 7.85 2.71 20.65
C SER A 561 8.93 1.65 20.48
N TYR A 562 8.55 0.41 20.70
CA TYR A 562 9.36 -0.79 20.48
C TYR A 562 8.52 -1.83 19.76
N SER A 563 9.11 -2.55 18.78
CA SER A 563 8.54 -3.79 18.25
C SER A 563 9.63 -4.73 17.76
N ARG A 564 9.37 -6.04 17.88
CA ARG A 564 10.11 -7.10 17.19
C ARG A 564 9.36 -7.52 15.94
N ARG A 565 10.10 -7.72 14.84
CA ARG A 565 9.56 -8.08 13.53
C ARG A 565 10.39 -9.19 12.89
N VAL A 566 9.80 -9.82 11.86
CA VAL A 566 10.44 -10.84 11.04
C VAL A 566 10.34 -10.47 9.56
N ASP A 567 11.31 -10.88 8.79
CA ASP A 567 11.21 -10.95 7.35
C ASP A 567 11.65 -12.34 6.89
N ARG A 568 10.72 -13.05 6.29
CA ARG A 568 10.94 -14.42 5.81
C ARG A 568 11.43 -14.36 4.37
N PRO A 569 12.28 -15.31 3.95
CA PRO A 569 12.68 -15.38 2.56
C PRO A 569 11.47 -15.43 1.64
N SER A 570 11.52 -14.70 0.56
CA SER A 570 10.50 -14.74 -0.48
C SER A 570 10.68 -15.98 -1.36
N ILE A 571 9.64 -16.34 -2.10
CA ILE A 571 9.67 -17.49 -3.02
C ILE A 571 10.79 -17.34 -4.05
N SER A 572 10.98 -16.14 -4.63
CA SER A 572 12.07 -15.90 -5.58
C SER A 572 13.45 -16.01 -4.95
N GLN A 573 13.61 -15.65 -3.68
CA GLN A 573 14.88 -15.75 -2.98
C GLN A 573 15.26 -17.19 -2.64
N VAL A 574 14.28 -18.10 -2.49
CA VAL A 574 14.53 -19.53 -2.20
C VAL A 574 14.39 -20.42 -3.43
N ASN A 575 13.86 -19.94 -4.56
CA ASN A 575 13.67 -20.69 -5.78
C ASN A 575 15.03 -21.00 -6.45
N PRO A 576 15.52 -22.22 -6.44
CA PRO A 576 16.84 -22.56 -6.98
C PRO A 576 16.87 -22.72 -8.52
N ILE A 577 15.81 -22.30 -9.22
CA ILE A 577 15.80 -22.27 -10.69
C ILE A 577 16.70 -21.12 -11.15
N ARG A 578 17.63 -21.42 -12.07
CA ARG A 578 18.45 -20.39 -12.72
C ARG A 578 17.61 -19.62 -13.72
N GLU A 579 17.76 -18.29 -13.67
CA GLU A 579 17.10 -17.36 -14.58
C GLU A 579 18.17 -16.51 -15.30
N TRP A 580 18.05 -16.39 -16.60
CA TRP A 580 18.92 -15.53 -17.42
C TRP A 580 18.56 -14.05 -17.15
N SER A 581 19.58 -13.19 -17.08
CA SER A 581 19.38 -11.75 -16.92
C SER A 581 20.10 -10.94 -18.00
N THR A 582 21.36 -11.26 -18.26
CA THR A 582 22.16 -10.74 -19.39
C THR A 582 23.16 -11.81 -19.81
N PRO A 583 23.86 -11.69 -20.96
CA PRO A 583 24.92 -12.63 -21.34
C PRO A 583 25.98 -12.90 -20.26
N LEU A 584 26.20 -11.90 -19.38
CA LEU A 584 27.22 -11.99 -18.33
C LEU A 584 26.63 -12.11 -16.90
N ILE A 585 25.30 -12.19 -16.73
CA ILE A 585 24.66 -12.26 -15.41
C ILE A 585 23.48 -13.21 -15.44
N THR A 586 23.53 -14.23 -14.57
CA THR A 586 22.39 -15.08 -14.26
C THR A 586 21.98 -14.91 -12.81
N SER A 587 20.76 -15.30 -12.45
CA SER A 587 20.26 -15.25 -11.07
C SER A 587 19.78 -16.63 -10.60
N VAL A 588 19.91 -16.90 -9.30
CA VAL A 588 19.46 -18.14 -8.65
C VAL A 588 19.09 -17.86 -7.21
N GLY A 589 17.94 -18.38 -6.75
CA GLY A 589 17.57 -18.27 -5.33
C GLY A 589 18.33 -19.28 -4.46
N ASN A 590 18.38 -19.00 -3.16
CA ASN A 590 19.08 -19.81 -2.16
C ASN A 590 18.06 -20.46 -1.19
N PRO A 591 17.76 -21.77 -1.30
CA PRO A 591 16.81 -22.44 -0.43
C PRO A 591 17.25 -22.54 1.05
N ASN A 592 18.52 -22.26 1.36
CA ASN A 592 19.05 -22.31 2.72
C ASN A 592 18.88 -21.00 3.51
N LEU A 593 18.17 -20.01 2.96
CA LEU A 593 17.93 -18.75 3.63
C LEU A 593 17.10 -18.91 4.91
N LYS A 594 17.56 -18.26 5.97
CA LYS A 594 16.87 -18.16 7.26
C LYS A 594 16.06 -16.87 7.34
N PRO A 595 14.94 -16.85 8.09
CA PRO A 595 14.26 -15.61 8.40
C PRO A 595 15.16 -14.64 9.17
N GLN A 596 15.08 -13.35 8.81
CA GLN A 596 15.76 -12.29 9.52
C GLN A 596 14.84 -11.62 10.53
N PHE A 597 15.39 -11.18 11.67
CA PHE A 597 14.62 -10.51 12.73
C PHE A 597 15.12 -9.10 12.97
N THR A 598 14.19 -8.20 13.26
CA THR A 598 14.49 -6.80 13.59
C THR A 598 13.89 -6.42 14.93
N ASN A 599 14.72 -5.86 15.82
CA ASN A 599 14.28 -5.12 17.01
C ASN A 599 14.39 -3.62 16.71
N SER A 600 13.27 -2.89 16.80
CA SER A 600 13.17 -1.47 16.47
C SER A 600 12.74 -0.64 17.67
N PHE A 601 13.51 0.41 18.00
CA PHE A 601 13.19 1.42 18.99
C PHE A 601 13.05 2.77 18.29
N GLU A 602 12.00 3.52 18.59
CA GLU A 602 11.76 4.84 18.00
C GLU A 602 11.30 5.83 19.07
N LEU A 603 11.87 7.05 19.03
CA LEU A 603 11.44 8.19 19.82
C LEU A 603 11.04 9.31 18.86
N ASN A 604 9.79 9.77 18.93
CA ASN A 604 9.25 10.83 18.10
C ASN A 604 8.75 11.99 18.97
N TYR A 605 9.04 13.22 18.55
CA TYR A 605 8.48 14.44 19.11
C TYR A 605 7.75 15.21 18.03
N THR A 606 6.47 15.48 18.24
CA THR A 606 5.65 16.29 17.32
C THR A 606 5.18 17.55 18.02
N ARG A 607 5.47 18.70 17.40
CA ARG A 607 4.98 20.02 17.82
C ARG A 607 4.00 20.59 16.81
N LYS A 608 2.78 20.85 17.26
CA LYS A 608 1.79 21.61 16.48
C LYS A 608 2.07 23.11 16.64
N ILE A 609 2.18 23.79 15.51
CA ILE A 609 2.43 25.24 15.45
C ILE A 609 1.29 25.90 14.68
N LYS A 610 1.18 27.25 14.77
CA LYS A 610 0.15 27.99 13.99
C LYS A 610 0.44 27.78 12.50
N GLY A 611 -0.48 27.09 11.82
CA GLY A 611 -0.36 26.81 10.37
C GLY A 611 0.27 25.47 10.02
N GLY A 612 0.65 24.59 10.99
CA GLY A 612 1.23 23.31 10.66
C GLY A 612 1.73 22.48 11.83
N SER A 613 2.69 21.59 11.53
CA SER A 613 3.37 20.75 12.52
C SER A 613 4.82 20.49 12.14
N LEU A 614 5.65 20.27 13.15
CA LEU A 614 7.01 19.79 13.06
C LEU A 614 7.09 18.46 13.79
N THR A 615 7.72 17.46 13.19
CA THR A 615 8.00 16.17 13.83
C THR A 615 9.49 15.88 13.72
N PHE A 616 10.09 15.54 14.86
CA PHE A 616 11.46 15.05 14.98
C PHE A 616 11.41 13.63 15.47
N GLY A 617 12.18 12.75 14.86
CA GLY A 617 12.23 11.34 15.20
C GLY A 617 13.67 10.86 15.29
N THR A 618 13.95 9.96 16.22
CA THR A 618 15.17 9.16 16.24
C THR A 618 14.80 7.70 16.29
N PHE A 619 15.63 6.85 15.69
CA PHE A 619 15.41 5.42 15.73
C PHE A 619 16.73 4.64 15.87
N TYR A 620 16.62 3.48 16.48
CA TYR A 620 17.65 2.45 16.49
C TYR A 620 17.04 1.12 16.08
N ARG A 621 17.68 0.40 15.15
CA ARG A 621 17.27 -0.91 14.67
C ARG A 621 18.45 -1.87 14.70
N LYS A 622 18.23 -3.04 15.28
CA LYS A 622 19.15 -4.16 15.22
C LYS A 622 18.51 -5.28 14.39
N VAL A 623 19.16 -5.60 13.27
CA VAL A 623 18.78 -6.69 12.39
C VAL A 623 19.73 -7.85 12.60
N THR A 624 19.22 -9.08 12.66
CA THR A 624 19.98 -10.33 12.71
C THR A 624 19.62 -11.19 11.51
N ASP A 625 20.59 -11.92 10.97
CA ASP A 625 20.44 -12.76 9.78
C ASP A 625 19.89 -11.99 8.56
N GLU A 626 20.42 -10.79 8.30
CA GLU A 626 19.91 -9.92 7.23
C GLU A 626 20.01 -10.59 5.86
N ILE A 627 18.88 -10.79 5.19
CA ILE A 627 18.85 -11.32 3.82
C ILE A 627 19.23 -10.21 2.86
N SER A 628 20.31 -10.41 2.11
CA SER A 628 20.81 -9.43 1.15
C SER A 628 21.34 -10.10 -0.11
N THR A 629 21.17 -9.39 -1.23
CA THR A 629 21.69 -9.85 -2.53
C THR A 629 23.20 -9.81 -2.57
N ILE A 630 23.79 -10.84 -3.14
CA ILE A 630 25.22 -11.01 -3.36
C ILE A 630 25.48 -11.36 -4.83
N LEU A 631 26.59 -10.87 -5.37
CA LEU A 631 27.15 -11.27 -6.64
C LEU A 631 28.46 -12.03 -6.41
N TYR A 632 28.65 -13.12 -7.11
CA TYR A 632 29.91 -13.86 -7.12
C TYR A 632 30.20 -14.34 -8.55
N LYS A 633 31.46 -14.77 -8.80
CA LYS A 633 31.82 -15.37 -10.07
C LYS A 633 30.98 -16.62 -10.29
N ASP A 634 30.41 -16.77 -11.47
CA ASP A 634 29.63 -17.97 -11.78
C ASP A 634 30.54 -19.21 -11.76
N PRO A 635 30.36 -20.18 -10.84
CA PRO A 635 31.21 -21.36 -10.75
C PRO A 635 31.09 -22.29 -11.97
N SER A 636 30.06 -22.12 -12.80
CA SER A 636 29.89 -22.88 -14.04
C SER A 636 30.56 -22.22 -15.26
N ASP A 637 31.14 -21.02 -15.10
CA ASP A 637 31.77 -20.26 -16.18
C ASP A 637 33.30 -20.42 -16.14
N ASN A 638 33.85 -21.25 -17.02
CA ASN A 638 35.29 -21.49 -17.14
C ASN A 638 36.06 -20.28 -17.71
N THR A 639 35.37 -19.31 -18.29
CA THR A 639 35.97 -18.08 -18.84
C THR A 639 36.21 -17.01 -17.81
N ASN A 640 35.68 -17.17 -16.58
CA ASN A 640 35.69 -16.17 -15.52
C ASN A 640 35.14 -14.78 -15.95
N THR A 641 34.12 -14.78 -16.78
CA THR A 641 33.49 -13.56 -17.28
C THR A 641 32.05 -13.36 -16.74
N LYS A 642 31.39 -14.49 -16.36
CA LYS A 642 29.99 -14.45 -15.91
C LYS A 642 29.87 -14.27 -14.40
N GLN A 643 28.79 -13.65 -14.00
CA GLN A 643 28.40 -13.44 -12.59
C GLN A 643 27.12 -14.20 -12.28
N LEU A 644 27.05 -14.74 -11.08
CA LEU A 644 25.84 -15.31 -10.52
C LEU A 644 25.33 -14.39 -9.40
N LYS A 645 24.08 -13.97 -9.52
CA LYS A 645 23.35 -13.20 -8.54
C LYS A 645 22.54 -14.13 -7.66
N SER A 646 22.64 -14.00 -6.33
CA SER A 646 21.86 -14.77 -5.36
C SER A 646 21.58 -13.96 -4.11
N ASP A 647 20.89 -14.57 -3.14
CA ASP A 647 20.64 -13.98 -1.83
C ASP A 647 21.34 -14.81 -0.73
N GLN A 648 21.80 -14.13 0.32
CA GLN A 648 22.49 -14.73 1.44
C GLN A 648 22.09 -14.06 2.75
N ASN A 649 22.11 -14.80 3.87
CA ASN A 649 22.02 -14.19 5.19
C ASN A 649 23.38 -13.61 5.59
N PHE A 650 23.40 -12.33 5.95
CA PHE A 650 24.54 -11.66 6.58
C PHE A 650 24.36 -11.63 8.10
N ASP A 651 25.48 -11.52 8.85
CA ASP A 651 25.48 -11.62 10.31
C ASP A 651 24.56 -10.61 11.00
N GLY A 652 24.45 -9.42 10.42
CA GLY A 652 23.53 -8.43 10.91
C GLY A 652 23.82 -7.00 10.49
N ASN A 653 22.93 -6.12 10.90
CA ASN A 653 22.96 -4.70 10.58
C ASN A 653 22.44 -3.87 11.77
N ASN A 654 23.22 -2.88 12.19
CA ASN A 654 22.80 -1.88 13.15
C ASN A 654 22.52 -0.58 12.39
N ARG A 655 21.31 -0.03 12.55
CA ARG A 655 20.91 1.23 11.93
C ARG A 655 20.40 2.19 12.98
N TYR A 656 20.88 3.42 12.93
CA TYR A 656 20.38 4.51 13.79
C TYR A 656 20.26 5.79 12.97
N GLY A 657 19.30 6.61 13.29
CA GLY A 657 19.08 7.79 12.49
C GLY A 657 18.19 8.84 13.15
N PHE A 658 18.17 9.97 12.49
CA PHE A 658 17.36 11.13 12.82
C PHE A 658 16.46 11.47 11.62
N GLU A 659 15.20 11.74 11.91
CA GLU A 659 14.21 12.17 10.93
C GLU A 659 13.60 13.50 11.34
N MET A 660 13.40 14.38 10.37
CA MET A 660 12.64 15.62 10.55
C MET A 660 11.57 15.72 9.47
N SER A 661 10.37 16.08 9.84
CA SER A 661 9.32 16.42 8.88
C SER A 661 8.53 17.63 9.29
N SER A 662 8.19 18.45 8.31
CA SER A 662 7.42 19.68 8.49
C SER A 662 6.28 19.72 7.47
N ASN A 663 5.10 20.10 7.95
CA ASN A 663 3.99 20.50 7.11
C ASN A 663 3.59 21.90 7.59
N TYR A 664 3.84 22.91 6.79
CA TYR A 664 3.68 24.30 7.22
C TYR A 664 3.04 25.17 6.14
N ARG A 665 2.05 25.95 6.54
CA ARG A 665 1.46 27.01 5.72
C ARG A 665 2.18 28.33 6.02
N ILE A 666 3.08 28.71 5.13
CA ILE A 666 3.91 29.91 5.27
C ILE A 666 3.03 31.15 5.15
N THR A 667 2.14 31.17 4.14
CA THR A 667 1.14 32.22 3.91
C THR A 667 -0.20 31.60 3.52
N LYS A 668 -1.25 32.42 3.29
CA LYS A 668 -2.54 31.92 2.80
C LYS A 668 -2.43 31.27 1.40
N TRP A 669 -1.44 31.66 0.61
CA TRP A 669 -1.25 31.20 -0.77
C TRP A 669 -0.08 30.22 -0.93
N TRP A 670 0.80 30.06 0.08
CA TRP A 670 1.98 29.21 0.02
C TRP A 670 2.01 28.22 1.19
N SER A 671 2.06 26.94 0.87
CA SER A 671 2.27 25.84 1.81
C SER A 671 3.44 24.97 1.38
N THR A 672 4.20 24.47 2.35
CA THR A 672 5.37 23.64 2.14
C THR A 672 5.29 22.37 2.97
N ASN A 673 5.76 21.26 2.39
CA ASN A 673 6.06 20.02 3.09
C ASN A 673 7.55 19.73 2.88
N ALA A 674 8.29 19.59 3.95
CA ALA A 674 9.70 19.26 3.91
C ALA A 674 9.96 18.02 4.74
N SER A 675 10.86 17.15 4.29
CA SER A 675 11.38 16.05 5.09
C SER A 675 12.87 15.88 4.88
N LEU A 676 13.52 15.40 5.92
CA LEU A 676 14.94 15.18 6.00
C LEU A 676 15.16 13.91 6.81
N ASP A 677 15.95 12.99 6.27
CA ASP A 677 16.32 11.73 6.90
C ASP A 677 17.86 11.62 6.87
N LEU A 678 18.46 11.47 8.03
CA LEU A 678 19.88 11.19 8.18
C LEU A 678 20.01 9.90 8.99
N TYR A 679 20.64 8.88 8.41
CA TYR A 679 20.88 7.64 9.13
C TYR A 679 22.25 7.06 8.83
N SER A 680 22.79 6.33 9.81
CA SER A 680 23.99 5.53 9.68
C SER A 680 23.64 4.06 9.85
N GLN A 681 24.33 3.19 9.10
CA GLN A 681 24.21 1.74 9.21
C GLN A 681 25.59 1.09 9.17
N THR A 682 25.74 0.01 9.92
CA THR A 682 26.92 -0.86 9.89
C THR A 682 26.47 -2.24 9.47
N LEU A 683 26.85 -2.65 8.25
CA LEU A 683 26.53 -3.96 7.67
C LEU A 683 27.74 -4.86 7.77
N LYS A 684 27.54 -6.11 8.24
CA LYS A 684 28.59 -7.14 8.34
C LYS A 684 28.13 -8.41 7.65
N GLY A 685 29.04 -9.09 6.98
CA GLY A 685 28.75 -10.39 6.36
C GLY A 685 29.94 -10.93 5.56
N LEU A 686 29.78 -12.18 5.11
CA LEU A 686 30.75 -12.89 4.26
C LEU A 686 30.49 -12.57 2.80
N VAL A 687 31.50 -12.11 2.09
CA VAL A 687 31.48 -11.91 0.63
C VAL A 687 32.69 -12.65 0.04
N SER A 688 32.45 -13.58 -0.87
CA SER A 688 33.51 -14.42 -1.45
C SER A 688 34.40 -15.10 -0.38
N ASN A 689 33.77 -15.60 0.72
CA ASN A 689 34.43 -16.20 1.90
C ASN A 689 35.34 -15.26 2.71
N VAL A 690 35.23 -13.92 2.50
CA VAL A 690 35.95 -12.91 3.26
C VAL A 690 34.96 -12.13 4.11
N GLU A 691 35.23 -12.00 5.40
CA GLU A 691 34.43 -11.15 6.28
C GLU A 691 34.63 -9.67 5.90
N LYS A 692 33.54 -9.00 5.59
CA LYS A 692 33.52 -7.58 5.25
C LYS A 692 32.60 -6.82 6.20
N GLN A 693 32.99 -5.61 6.54
CA GLN A 693 32.17 -4.64 7.27
C GLN A 693 32.16 -3.33 6.50
N VAL A 694 30.98 -2.76 6.33
CA VAL A 694 30.81 -1.47 5.69
C VAL A 694 29.97 -0.55 6.58
N GLU A 695 30.44 0.66 6.75
CA GLU A 695 29.71 1.76 7.37
C GLU A 695 29.21 2.71 6.28
N ASN A 696 27.95 3.06 6.38
CA ASN A 696 27.30 3.96 5.43
C ASN A 696 26.44 4.99 6.15
N THR A 697 26.69 6.26 5.90
CA THR A 697 25.82 7.37 6.35
C THR A 697 25.10 7.94 5.13
N ALA A 698 23.77 7.88 5.14
CA ALA A 698 22.94 8.36 4.07
C ALA A 698 22.09 9.56 4.50
N PHE A 699 21.97 10.52 3.59
CA PHE A 699 21.17 11.73 3.75
C PHE A 699 20.12 11.80 2.64
N ASN A 700 18.84 11.93 3.01
CA ASN A 700 17.75 12.11 2.06
C ASN A 700 16.97 13.36 2.39
N ALA A 701 16.60 14.14 1.38
CA ALA A 701 15.81 15.34 1.54
C ALA A 701 14.67 15.41 0.51
N ARG A 702 13.54 15.95 0.93
CA ARG A 702 12.39 16.22 0.05
C ARG A 702 11.77 17.55 0.40
N LEU A 703 11.35 18.27 -0.64
CA LEU A 703 10.69 19.56 -0.52
C LEU A 703 9.53 19.62 -1.52
N SER A 704 8.33 19.87 -1.03
CA SER A 704 7.14 20.07 -1.84
C SER A 704 6.52 21.42 -1.50
N ASN A 705 6.44 22.33 -2.45
CA ASN A 705 5.83 23.65 -2.33
C ASN A 705 4.57 23.70 -3.18
N SER A 706 3.48 24.19 -2.59
CA SER A 706 2.20 24.44 -3.29
C SER A 706 1.85 25.92 -3.19
N PHE A 707 1.60 26.52 -4.34
CA PHE A 707 1.28 27.95 -4.50
C PHE A 707 -0.13 28.11 -5.04
N SER A 708 -1.04 28.71 -4.29
CA SER A 708 -2.40 29.02 -4.73
C SER A 708 -2.43 30.44 -5.33
N ALA A 709 -2.19 30.55 -6.65
CA ALA A 709 -2.22 31.83 -7.37
C ALA A 709 -3.64 32.42 -7.39
N SER A 710 -4.67 31.57 -7.41
CA SER A 710 -6.08 31.97 -7.27
C SER A 710 -6.91 30.83 -6.67
N LYS A 711 -8.23 31.06 -6.45
CA LYS A 711 -9.17 29.99 -6.09
C LYS A 711 -9.24 28.86 -7.12
N LYS A 712 -8.88 29.13 -8.38
CA LYS A 712 -8.93 28.13 -9.47
C LYS A 712 -7.58 27.60 -9.89
N LEU A 713 -6.49 28.36 -9.75
CA LEU A 713 -5.16 28.04 -10.26
C LEU A 713 -4.18 27.77 -9.11
N LYS A 714 -3.56 26.60 -9.15
CA LYS A 714 -2.50 26.17 -8.21
C LYS A 714 -1.29 25.72 -8.97
N PHE A 715 -0.10 26.07 -8.46
CA PHE A 715 1.19 25.54 -8.91
C PHE A 715 1.83 24.68 -7.84
N GLN A 716 2.65 23.74 -8.25
CA GLN A 716 3.45 22.91 -7.37
C GLN A 716 4.89 22.82 -7.89
N LEU A 717 5.84 22.85 -6.97
CA LEU A 717 7.24 22.56 -7.18
C LEU A 717 7.64 21.47 -6.18
N PHE A 718 8.21 20.39 -6.68
CA PHE A 718 8.70 19.27 -5.90
C PHE A 718 10.18 19.04 -6.20
N ALA A 719 10.98 18.84 -5.17
CA ALA A 719 12.39 18.46 -5.27
C ALA A 719 12.68 17.29 -4.34
N MET A 720 13.49 16.36 -4.79
CA MET A 720 13.98 15.21 -4.02
C MET A 720 15.48 15.05 -4.25
N TYR A 721 16.18 14.72 -3.16
CA TYR A 721 17.57 14.28 -3.16
C TYR A 721 17.68 13.00 -2.34
N ARG A 722 18.29 11.98 -2.90
CA ARG A 722 18.67 10.72 -2.24
C ARG A 722 20.19 10.65 -2.23
N GLY A 723 20.77 10.56 -1.05
CA GLY A 723 22.22 10.46 -0.86
C GLY A 723 22.79 9.12 -1.33
N ALA A 724 24.10 9.05 -1.40
CA ALA A 724 24.83 7.84 -1.69
C ALA A 724 24.47 6.73 -0.70
N ASN A 725 24.54 5.48 -1.15
CA ASN A 725 24.34 4.29 -0.33
C ASN A 725 25.43 3.27 -0.60
N LYS A 726 25.98 2.68 0.46
CA LYS A 726 27.01 1.66 0.38
C LYS A 726 26.52 0.34 0.97
N ASN A 727 26.79 -0.74 0.28
CA ASN A 727 26.64 -2.10 0.81
C ASN A 727 27.98 -2.86 0.73
N LEU A 728 28.00 -4.16 1.01
CA LEU A 728 29.25 -4.93 1.05
C LEU A 728 29.98 -5.04 -0.30
N GLN A 729 29.27 -4.86 -1.41
CA GLN A 729 29.83 -4.99 -2.78
C GLN A 729 29.64 -3.75 -3.64
N PHE A 730 28.66 -2.88 -3.34
CA PHE A 730 28.26 -1.78 -4.19
C PHE A 730 28.29 -0.45 -3.46
N ASN A 731 28.73 0.58 -4.17
CA ASN A 731 28.52 1.98 -3.82
C ASN A 731 27.56 2.58 -4.85
N VAL A 732 26.40 3.03 -4.39
CA VAL A 732 25.38 3.67 -5.22
C VAL A 732 25.50 5.16 -5.10
N ASP A 733 25.57 5.85 -6.24
CA ASP A 733 25.69 7.30 -6.30
C ASP A 733 24.42 8.04 -5.90
N PRO A 734 24.50 9.31 -5.49
CA PRO A 734 23.30 10.11 -5.19
C PRO A 734 22.43 10.28 -6.44
N MET A 735 21.11 10.38 -6.22
CA MET A 735 20.17 10.76 -7.29
C MET A 735 19.22 11.87 -6.81
N TRP A 736 18.72 12.65 -7.74
CA TRP A 736 17.83 13.76 -7.43
C TRP A 736 16.86 14.03 -8.58
N MET A 737 15.74 14.70 -8.27
CA MET A 737 14.81 15.16 -9.29
C MET A 737 14.09 16.45 -8.87
N VAL A 738 13.65 17.21 -9.88
CA VAL A 738 12.76 18.36 -9.72
C VAL A 738 11.57 18.23 -10.66
N ASN A 739 10.37 18.31 -10.09
CA ASN A 739 9.10 18.28 -10.83
C ASN A 739 8.36 19.59 -10.63
N THR A 740 7.65 20.05 -11.66
CA THR A 740 6.75 21.20 -11.58
C THR A 740 5.41 20.90 -12.24
N GLY A 741 4.38 21.64 -11.85
CA GLY A 741 3.08 21.48 -12.49
C GLY A 741 2.09 22.57 -12.10
N ALA A 742 1.00 22.62 -12.86
CA ALA A 742 -0.13 23.51 -12.65
C ALA A 742 -1.45 22.74 -12.67
N ARG A 743 -2.41 23.17 -11.84
CA ARG A 743 -3.76 22.64 -11.83
C ARG A 743 -4.76 23.78 -11.92
N TYR A 744 -5.68 23.66 -12.86
CA TYR A 744 -6.75 24.62 -13.09
C TYR A 744 -8.11 23.98 -12.85
N SER A 745 -8.89 24.53 -11.89
CA SER A 745 -10.24 24.04 -11.55
C SER A 745 -11.27 24.63 -12.51
N ILE A 746 -12.07 23.76 -13.13
CA ILE A 746 -13.12 24.08 -14.10
C ILE A 746 -14.48 23.56 -13.61
N LEU A 747 -15.56 23.80 -14.35
CA LEU A 747 -16.90 23.27 -14.09
C LEU A 747 -17.39 23.54 -12.65
N LYS A 748 -17.23 24.78 -12.15
CA LYS A 748 -17.58 25.17 -10.77
C LYS A 748 -16.91 24.27 -9.71
N GLY A 749 -15.66 23.83 -9.95
CA GLY A 749 -14.90 22.96 -9.05
C GLY A 749 -15.22 21.46 -9.15
N LYS A 750 -16.13 21.04 -10.01
CA LYS A 750 -16.40 19.61 -10.29
C LYS A 750 -15.36 18.99 -11.22
N GLY A 751 -14.68 19.82 -12.06
CA GLY A 751 -13.63 19.38 -12.95
C GLY A 751 -12.30 20.05 -12.68
N SER A 752 -11.19 19.46 -13.16
CA SER A 752 -9.87 20.08 -13.18
C SER A 752 -9.03 19.60 -14.34
N LEU A 753 -8.25 20.51 -14.89
CA LEU A 753 -7.15 20.22 -15.81
C LEU A 753 -5.84 20.28 -15.03
N SER A 754 -4.92 19.37 -15.32
CA SER A 754 -3.61 19.28 -14.69
C SER A 754 -2.54 19.16 -15.76
N PHE A 755 -1.51 20.00 -15.66
CA PHE A 755 -0.30 19.90 -16.46
C PHE A 755 0.89 19.69 -15.53
N LYS A 756 1.79 18.75 -15.84
CA LYS A 756 2.94 18.42 -14.99
C LYS A 756 4.15 18.09 -15.86
N VAL A 757 5.32 18.52 -15.44
CA VAL A 757 6.61 18.11 -16.00
C VAL A 757 7.41 17.44 -14.91
N ASN A 758 7.79 16.19 -15.14
CA ASN A 758 8.63 15.40 -14.24
C ASN A 758 10.10 15.54 -14.66
N ASP A 759 10.97 15.45 -13.66
CA ASP A 759 12.43 15.38 -13.78
C ASP A 759 13.00 16.35 -14.83
N ILE A 760 12.72 17.65 -14.63
CA ILE A 760 13.07 18.73 -15.56
C ILE A 760 14.55 18.66 -15.98
N PHE A 761 15.43 18.25 -15.06
CA PHE A 761 16.89 18.27 -15.22
C PHE A 761 17.49 16.91 -15.55
N LYS A 762 16.69 15.84 -15.75
CA LYS A 762 17.16 14.45 -15.96
C LYS A 762 18.11 13.96 -14.85
N GLY A 763 17.82 14.31 -13.60
CA GLY A 763 18.65 13.91 -12.44
C GLY A 763 18.35 12.50 -11.92
N MET A 764 17.26 11.86 -12.40
CA MET A 764 16.88 10.49 -12.07
C MET A 764 17.67 9.51 -12.92
N LYS A 765 18.83 9.13 -12.45
CA LYS A 765 19.68 8.06 -13.00
C LYS A 765 20.24 7.25 -11.86
N PHE A 766 20.34 5.94 -12.05
CA PHE A 766 20.95 5.03 -11.08
C PHE A 766 22.37 4.74 -11.54
N SER A 767 23.36 5.09 -10.73
CA SER A 767 24.75 4.78 -10.99
C SER A 767 25.35 4.06 -9.80
N PHE A 768 26.23 3.08 -10.08
CA PHE A 768 26.91 2.33 -9.03
C PHE A 768 28.35 2.00 -9.42
N ASN A 769 29.15 1.77 -8.39
CA ASN A 769 30.50 1.25 -8.49
C ASN A 769 30.61 -0.01 -7.64
N ALA A 770 31.23 -1.06 -8.15
CA ALA A 770 31.52 -2.31 -7.45
C ALA A 770 32.98 -2.70 -7.64
N THR A 771 33.54 -3.44 -6.66
CA THR A 771 34.92 -3.94 -6.72
C THR A 771 34.99 -5.47 -6.61
N ASP A 772 33.86 -6.11 -6.31
CA ASP A 772 33.76 -7.55 -6.08
C ASP A 772 32.43 -8.08 -6.66
N PRO A 773 32.41 -9.19 -7.43
CA PRO A 773 33.55 -10.04 -7.82
C PRO A 773 34.41 -9.42 -8.91
N TYR A 774 33.94 -8.36 -9.58
CA TYR A 774 34.69 -7.64 -10.62
C TYR A 774 34.65 -6.15 -10.33
N THR A 775 35.73 -5.44 -10.71
CA THR A 775 35.70 -3.98 -10.69
C THR A 775 34.83 -3.47 -11.85
N GLN A 776 33.71 -2.85 -11.51
CA GLN A 776 32.74 -2.41 -12.51
C GLN A 776 31.99 -1.15 -12.08
N THR A 777 31.58 -0.37 -13.09
CA THR A 777 30.70 0.78 -12.94
C THR A 777 29.47 0.57 -13.80
N GLY A 778 28.30 0.90 -13.27
CA GLY A 778 27.06 0.81 -14.04
C GLY A 778 26.22 2.08 -13.97
N GLN A 779 25.52 2.37 -15.03
CA GLN A 779 24.55 3.46 -15.10
C GLN A 779 23.29 2.99 -15.81
N PHE A 780 22.16 3.20 -15.15
CA PHE A 780 20.82 2.90 -15.68
C PHE A 780 20.01 4.19 -15.80
N ASN A 781 19.41 4.40 -16.96
CA ASN A 781 18.56 5.53 -17.26
C ASN A 781 17.19 5.03 -17.67
N TRP A 782 16.17 5.59 -17.06
CA TRP A 782 14.78 5.34 -17.45
C TRP A 782 14.12 6.62 -17.92
N GLU A 783 13.02 6.51 -18.62
CA GLU A 783 12.26 7.62 -19.15
C GLU A 783 11.62 8.44 -18.01
N SER A 784 12.41 9.28 -17.33
CA SER A 784 12.01 10.08 -16.18
C SER A 784 11.47 11.46 -16.54
N ARG A 785 12.04 12.09 -17.60
CA ARG A 785 11.61 13.42 -18.07
C ARG A 785 10.40 13.30 -18.97
N THR A 786 9.23 13.60 -18.39
CA THR A 786 7.93 13.44 -19.07
C THR A 786 7.04 14.65 -18.83
N ALA A 787 6.17 14.96 -19.81
CA ALA A 787 5.08 15.92 -19.68
C ALA A 787 3.75 15.17 -19.55
N TYR A 788 2.89 15.60 -18.65
CA TYR A 788 1.57 15.02 -18.42
C TYR A 788 0.46 16.05 -18.58
N LEU A 789 -0.58 15.71 -19.31
CA LEU A 789 -1.84 16.45 -19.37
C LEU A 789 -2.98 15.55 -18.91
N GLY A 790 -3.75 16.00 -17.93
CA GLY A 790 -4.84 15.22 -17.35
C GLY A 790 -6.10 15.98 -17.10
N PHE A 791 -7.21 15.27 -17.16
CA PHE A 791 -8.56 15.75 -16.88
C PHE A 791 -9.18 14.90 -15.76
N ASN A 792 -9.78 15.57 -14.78
CA ASN A 792 -10.58 14.94 -13.71
C ASN A 792 -11.95 15.57 -13.69
N TYR A 793 -12.99 14.72 -13.62
CA TYR A 793 -14.38 15.17 -13.46
C TYR A 793 -15.09 14.36 -12.37
N ARG A 794 -15.78 15.05 -11.46
CA ARG A 794 -16.60 14.48 -10.38
C ARG A 794 -18.06 14.73 -10.64
N PHE A 795 -18.86 13.68 -10.55
CA PHE A 795 -20.29 13.71 -10.79
C PHE A 795 -21.07 13.13 -9.61
N GLY A 796 -22.38 13.39 -9.57
CA GLY A 796 -23.25 13.00 -8.49
C GLY A 796 -23.13 13.92 -7.27
N GLY A 797 -24.08 13.83 -6.36
CA GLY A 797 -24.11 14.61 -5.13
C GLY A 797 -24.89 13.89 -4.05
N GLY A 798 -24.32 13.81 -2.86
CA GLY A 798 -24.97 13.29 -1.67
C GLY A 798 -24.17 13.71 -0.43
N LYS A 799 -24.85 14.21 0.60
CA LYS A 799 -24.25 14.87 1.77
C LYS A 799 -24.28 14.01 3.05
N ASN A 800 -23.96 12.71 3.02
CA ASN A 800 -23.87 11.91 4.24
C ASN A 800 -22.54 11.17 4.34
N LYS A 801 -21.85 11.30 5.49
CA LYS A 801 -20.61 10.59 5.81
C LYS A 801 -20.92 9.12 6.17
N ALA A 802 -20.27 8.17 5.54
CA ALA A 802 -20.28 6.77 5.98
C ALA A 802 -19.53 6.60 7.30
N LYS A 803 -19.99 5.69 8.16
CA LYS A 803 -19.24 5.26 9.34
C LYS A 803 -17.87 4.75 8.90
N GLN A 804 -16.83 5.31 9.48
CA GLN A 804 -15.46 4.83 9.25
C GLN A 804 -15.30 3.42 9.82
N ARG A 805 -14.94 2.46 8.97
CA ARG A 805 -14.53 1.13 9.42
C ARG A 805 -13.10 1.18 9.94
N ARG A 806 -12.85 0.58 11.09
CA ARG A 806 -11.51 0.15 11.45
C ARG A 806 -11.19 -1.08 10.58
N ARG A 807 -10.05 -1.07 9.93
CA ARG A 807 -9.57 -2.18 9.10
C ARG A 807 -8.32 -2.75 9.72
N ARG A 808 -8.20 -4.05 9.61
CA ARG A 808 -7.01 -4.80 9.99
C ARG A 808 -6.06 -4.92 8.81
N ASP A 809 -4.79 -4.99 9.11
CA ASP A 809 -3.72 -5.20 8.15
C ASP A 809 -3.32 -6.68 8.16
N ASN A 810 -3.57 -7.36 7.07
CA ASN A 810 -3.26 -8.75 6.86
C ASN A 810 -2.27 -8.87 5.71
N ASN A 811 -1.19 -9.63 5.92
CA ASN A 811 -0.03 -9.48 5.06
C ASN A 811 0.70 -10.75 4.72
N GLU A 812 1.01 -10.90 3.45
CA GLU A 812 2.06 -11.79 2.94
C GLU A 812 3.02 -11.05 2.03
N LYS A 813 4.32 -11.34 2.22
CA LYS A 813 5.37 -10.87 1.32
C LYS A 813 5.40 -11.78 0.11
N GLN A 814 5.02 -11.27 -1.04
CA GLN A 814 5.35 -11.90 -2.31
C GLN A 814 6.76 -11.50 -2.71
N GLY A 815 7.55 -12.49 -3.06
CA GLY A 815 8.87 -12.26 -3.59
C GLY A 815 8.78 -11.36 -4.81
N GLY A 816 9.55 -10.30 -4.79
CA GLY A 816 9.77 -9.52 -5.99
C GLY A 816 10.43 -10.44 -7.00
N GLY A 817 9.74 -10.74 -8.09
CA GLY A 817 10.41 -11.25 -9.28
C GLY A 817 11.40 -10.19 -9.70
N PHE A 818 12.60 -10.62 -10.02
CA PHE A 818 13.61 -9.74 -10.57
C PHE A 818 13.45 -9.67 -12.10
N MET A 819 13.52 -8.49 -12.59
CA MET A 819 14.45 -8.16 -13.62
C MET A 819 15.49 -7.24 -13.08
#